data_e0960fc313e689e8e9c5f951146db38e
#
_entry.id   e0960fc313e689e8e9c5f951146db38e
#
_cell.length_a   1.000
_cell.length_b   1.000
_cell.length_c   1.000
_cell.angle_alpha   90.00
_cell.angle_beta   90.00
_cell.angle_gamma   90.00
#
_symmetry.space_group_name_H-M   'P 1'
#
loop_
_entity.id
_entity.type
_entity.pdbx_description
1 polymer ?
#
loop_
_entity_poly.entity_id
_entity_poly.type
_entity_poly.pdbx_seq_one_letter_code
_entity_poly.pdbx_strand_id
1 'polypeptide(L)'
;MDKISIRGARTHNLRNLSLTIPRNKLVVITGRSGSGKSSLAFDTLYAEGQRRYVESLSSYARQFLSLMDKPDVDSIEGLSPAISIEQKAASHNPRSTVGTVTEIHDYLRLMWARIGLAKCPEHGTVLKAQTVSQMVDAVLQKPEGSKIMILSPIVRGRKGEYKQLFSDLVKDGFIRARIDGEICDLSDPPDLALREKHNIDLIVDRIKVRQDLKQRLADSFETALKYSEGLAVACPMDEHKKEDEILFSSHYSCPICGYSIPELEPRDFSFNNPHGSCPKCEGLGVMMILDEDKIVPDKNKSVFEGAISGWDRQNPFFFRQLEAVASYFDIDLRKPYKALTDKERKYLLYGTGKTAIPMEIVYSGGKKSRSSVEPFEGVIPNFERRLHETESEYVRYYISKLMRPLPCPECHGTRLKKEYCNVFVNGKSLPEINDFSIKESYDFFDNLKLSEQETSIAARILKEIKNRLGFLINVGLGYLTLSRSAETLSGGESQRIRLASQIGAGLTGVMYVLDEPSIGLHQRDNSKLLMTLKNLRNIGNTVIVVEHDEDTMRAADHIIDIGPGAGINGGKVVAEGTVEDIENTKDSLTGDYLAGRKKIEIPKKREKAQKSKMLTLKGCRGNNLKNVTASFPVGCFVVVTGVSGSGKSTLVNDTLVRVAERELNGVTANDDPAPYDSVSGLEHFDKIICIDQSPIGRTPRSNPATYVGLFSDIRDLFAKTPEARARGYTSGRFSFNVKGGRCEACQGDGTIRVSMNFLPDVYVKCEQCDGKRYNRETLEVLYKGKTISDVLDMNVEQALEFFEAVPSIANKLKTLMQVGLSYITLGQAATTFSGGEAQRIKLSKELSKRATGKTLYVLDEPTTGLHFEDVKLLLEVLLKLR
;
A
#
# COMPACT_ATOMS: atom_id res chain seq x y z
N MET A 1 -24.27 28.13 19.61
CA MET A 1 -23.03 28.13 20.44
C MET A 1 -21.85 28.39 19.54
N ASP A 2 -21.10 29.45 19.77
CA ASP A 2 -19.98 29.85 18.92
C ASP A 2 -18.63 29.35 19.43
N LYS A 3 -18.63 28.60 20.50
CA LYS A 3 -17.43 28.11 21.19
C LYS A 3 -17.59 26.66 21.65
N ILE A 4 -16.47 25.95 21.73
CA ILE A 4 -16.31 24.64 22.35
C ILE A 4 -15.66 24.93 23.72
N SER A 5 -16.31 24.53 24.80
CA SER A 5 -15.81 24.71 26.17
C SER A 5 -15.40 23.37 26.75
N ILE A 6 -14.14 23.24 27.17
CA ILE A 6 -13.57 22.07 27.83
C ILE A 6 -13.31 22.45 29.28
N ARG A 7 -13.71 21.56 30.22
CA ARG A 7 -13.43 21.70 31.65
C ARG A 7 -12.82 20.43 32.21
N GLY A 8 -11.69 20.56 32.86
CA GLY A 8 -11.06 19.51 33.63
C GLY A 8 -10.53 18.34 32.82
N ALA A 9 -9.91 18.56 31.66
CA ALA A 9 -9.32 17.48 30.87
C ALA A 9 -8.05 16.93 31.55
N ARG A 10 -8.01 15.59 31.76
CA ARG A 10 -6.94 14.85 32.43
C ARG A 10 -6.44 13.65 31.64
N THR A 11 -6.83 13.54 30.37
CA THR A 11 -6.40 12.45 29.49
C THR A 11 -4.88 12.41 29.35
N HIS A 12 -4.26 11.28 29.63
CA HIS A 12 -2.80 11.04 29.59
C HIS A 12 -2.02 12.03 30.48
N ASN A 13 -1.24 12.94 29.89
CA ASN A 13 -0.43 13.92 30.60
C ASN A 13 -1.11 15.29 30.80
N LEU A 14 -2.36 15.48 30.39
CA LEU A 14 -3.10 16.72 30.60
C LEU A 14 -3.36 16.96 32.09
N ARG A 15 -3.12 18.19 32.54
CA ARG A 15 -3.19 18.57 33.97
C ARG A 15 -4.44 19.37 34.29
N ASN A 16 -5.60 18.71 34.31
CA ASN A 16 -6.88 19.36 34.65
C ASN A 16 -7.14 20.60 33.77
N LEU A 17 -6.92 20.45 32.48
CA LEU A 17 -6.89 21.53 31.53
C LEU A 17 -8.32 22.01 31.24
N SER A 18 -8.52 23.34 31.33
CA SER A 18 -9.78 23.99 30.94
C SER A 18 -9.49 25.10 29.95
N LEU A 19 -10.22 25.11 28.83
CA LEU A 19 -10.02 26.09 27.75
C LEU A 19 -11.28 26.26 26.91
N THR A 20 -11.30 27.30 26.10
CA THR A 20 -12.39 27.62 25.18
C THR A 20 -11.88 27.77 23.75
N ILE A 21 -12.37 26.96 22.83
CA ILE A 21 -11.97 26.95 21.43
C ILE A 21 -13.06 27.61 20.58
N PRO A 22 -12.75 28.63 19.75
CA PRO A 22 -13.74 29.22 18.86
C PRO A 22 -14.17 28.26 17.75
N ARG A 23 -15.47 28.21 17.43
CA ARG A 23 -16.01 27.43 16.31
C ARG A 23 -15.86 28.17 14.99
N ASN A 24 -15.91 27.42 13.88
CA ASN A 24 -15.80 27.92 12.52
C ASN A 24 -14.51 28.73 12.29
N LYS A 25 -13.44 28.32 12.93
CA LYS A 25 -12.10 28.92 12.87
C LYS A 25 -11.06 27.87 12.55
N LEU A 26 -9.92 28.33 12.03
CA LEU A 26 -8.69 27.54 11.93
C LEU A 26 -7.93 27.69 13.25
N VAL A 27 -7.90 26.60 14.01
CA VAL A 27 -7.25 26.55 15.33
C VAL A 27 -6.00 25.67 15.25
N VAL A 28 -4.87 26.19 15.67
CA VAL A 28 -3.62 25.43 15.72
C VAL A 28 -3.28 25.10 17.17
N ILE A 29 -3.07 23.82 17.44
CA ILE A 29 -2.55 23.32 18.72
C ILE A 29 -1.06 23.03 18.53
N THR A 30 -0.21 23.77 19.24
CA THR A 30 1.25 23.67 19.13
C THR A 30 1.90 23.42 20.49
N GLY A 31 3.23 23.29 20.53
CA GLY A 31 4.03 23.01 21.73
C GLY A 31 5.07 21.92 21.49
N ARG A 32 5.94 21.64 22.44
CA ARG A 32 6.99 20.62 22.31
C ARG A 32 6.45 19.21 22.06
N SER A 33 7.30 18.36 21.50
CA SER A 33 6.97 16.92 21.38
C SER A 33 6.69 16.33 22.75
N GLY A 34 5.59 15.55 22.88
CA GLY A 34 5.16 14.97 24.16
C GLY A 34 4.53 15.96 25.15
N SER A 35 4.20 17.19 24.77
CA SER A 35 3.56 18.18 25.67
C SER A 35 2.08 17.90 25.93
N GLY A 36 1.39 17.04 25.15
CA GLY A 36 -0.03 16.72 25.31
C GLY A 36 -0.93 17.24 24.19
N LYS A 37 -0.37 17.69 23.06
CA LYS A 37 -1.12 18.19 21.90
C LYS A 37 -2.10 17.16 21.35
N SER A 38 -1.60 15.97 21.04
CA SER A 38 -2.41 14.88 20.50
C SER A 38 -3.43 14.38 21.54
N SER A 39 -3.06 14.37 22.83
CA SER A 39 -4.00 14.02 23.91
C SER A 39 -5.17 14.99 23.99
N LEU A 40 -4.97 16.29 23.74
CA LEU A 40 -6.07 17.25 23.66
C LEU A 40 -6.86 17.11 22.37
N ALA A 41 -6.18 17.08 21.21
CA ALA A 41 -6.83 17.09 19.89
C ALA A 41 -7.57 15.79 19.57
N PHE A 42 -6.89 14.64 19.74
CA PHE A 42 -7.41 13.33 19.33
C PHE A 42 -8.06 12.57 20.49
N ASP A 43 -7.33 12.37 21.59
CA ASP A 43 -7.79 11.53 22.69
C ASP A 43 -8.85 12.22 23.57
N THR A 44 -9.06 13.53 23.43
CA THR A 44 -10.09 14.29 24.16
C THR A 44 -11.16 14.83 23.21
N LEU A 45 -10.85 15.77 22.33
CA LEU A 45 -11.83 16.45 21.48
C LEU A 45 -12.44 15.54 20.42
N TYR A 46 -11.59 14.87 19.63
CA TYR A 46 -12.08 13.97 18.59
C TYR A 46 -12.77 12.75 19.19
N ALA A 47 -12.17 12.12 20.21
CA ALA A 47 -12.74 10.95 20.86
C ALA A 47 -14.15 11.21 21.42
N GLU A 48 -14.35 12.32 22.13
CA GLU A 48 -15.67 12.69 22.67
C GLU A 48 -16.67 13.07 21.57
N GLY A 49 -16.21 13.80 20.54
CA GLY A 49 -17.04 14.17 19.38
C GLY A 49 -17.53 12.95 18.61
N GLN A 50 -16.63 11.99 18.35
CA GLN A 50 -16.94 10.72 17.69
C GLN A 50 -17.85 9.84 18.56
N ARG A 51 -17.55 9.73 19.86
CA ARG A 51 -18.36 8.94 20.79
C ARG A 51 -19.81 9.42 20.81
N ARG A 52 -20.05 10.73 20.95
CA ARG A 52 -21.42 11.32 20.96
C ARG A 52 -22.13 11.11 19.63
N TYR A 53 -21.40 11.21 18.52
CA TYR A 53 -21.97 10.94 17.20
C TYR A 53 -22.41 9.49 17.07
N VAL A 54 -21.55 8.53 17.44
CA VAL A 54 -21.86 7.09 17.41
C VAL A 54 -23.03 6.74 18.35
N GLU A 55 -23.08 7.35 19.54
CA GLU A 55 -24.20 7.16 20.50
C GLU A 55 -25.54 7.66 19.96
N SER A 56 -25.53 8.65 19.07
CA SER A 56 -26.74 9.18 18.43
C SER A 56 -27.30 8.25 17.33
N LEU A 57 -26.51 7.27 16.87
CA LEU A 57 -26.92 6.33 15.84
C LEU A 57 -27.81 5.20 16.39
N SER A 58 -28.52 4.51 15.49
CA SER A 58 -29.34 3.35 15.85
C SER A 58 -28.50 2.24 16.51
N SER A 59 -29.12 1.40 17.34
CA SER A 59 -28.46 0.26 17.98
C SER A 59 -27.81 -0.70 16.96
N TYR A 60 -28.42 -0.86 15.79
CA TYR A 60 -27.88 -1.67 14.70
C TYR A 60 -26.58 -1.06 14.15
N ALA A 61 -26.57 0.23 13.84
CA ALA A 61 -25.38 0.92 13.33
C ALA A 61 -24.23 0.92 14.35
N ARG A 62 -24.53 1.02 15.65
CA ARG A 62 -23.53 0.97 16.74
C ARG A 62 -22.81 -0.38 16.85
N GLN A 63 -23.41 -1.48 16.40
CA GLN A 63 -22.75 -2.80 16.41
C GLN A 63 -21.57 -2.89 15.44
N PHE A 64 -21.55 -2.05 14.40
CA PHE A 64 -20.50 -2.02 13.38
C PHE A 64 -19.45 -0.93 13.60
N LEU A 65 -19.62 -0.06 14.60
CA LEU A 65 -18.73 1.05 14.88
C LEU A 65 -18.08 0.86 16.24
N SER A 66 -16.75 0.95 16.29
CA SER A 66 -16.02 0.92 17.56
C SER A 66 -16.37 2.18 18.38
N LEU A 67 -16.87 1.99 19.60
CA LEU A 67 -16.98 3.07 20.57
C LEU A 67 -15.56 3.44 21.03
N MET A 68 -15.22 4.72 20.94
CA MET A 68 -14.01 5.22 21.55
C MET A 68 -14.17 5.27 23.08
N ASP A 69 -13.07 5.08 23.79
CA ASP A 69 -13.06 5.22 25.24
C ASP A 69 -13.48 6.64 25.64
N LYS A 70 -14.25 6.74 26.71
CA LYS A 70 -14.64 8.04 27.23
C LYS A 70 -13.39 8.77 27.76
N PRO A 71 -13.07 9.97 27.25
CA PRO A 71 -11.93 10.72 27.75
C PRO A 71 -12.14 11.13 29.22
N ASP A 72 -11.06 11.23 29.97
CA ASP A 72 -11.08 11.75 31.34
C ASP A 72 -11.20 13.28 31.32
N VAL A 73 -12.45 13.74 31.40
CA VAL A 73 -12.84 15.16 31.34
C VAL A 73 -14.11 15.38 32.14
N ASP A 74 -14.20 16.54 32.84
CA ASP A 74 -15.38 16.88 33.60
C ASP A 74 -16.57 17.19 32.67
N SER A 75 -16.38 18.07 31.69
CA SER A 75 -17.40 18.35 30.67
C SER A 75 -16.78 18.93 29.39
N ILE A 76 -17.42 18.65 28.26
CA ILE A 76 -17.17 19.32 26.96
C ILE A 76 -18.51 19.75 26.38
N GLU A 77 -18.66 21.06 26.08
CA GLU A 77 -19.86 21.65 25.51
C GLU A 77 -19.56 22.23 24.12
N GLY A 78 -20.55 22.27 23.23
CA GLY A 78 -20.44 22.88 21.90
C GLY A 78 -19.74 22.05 20.83
N LEU A 79 -19.49 20.74 21.05
CA LEU A 79 -18.92 19.85 20.05
C LEU A 79 -19.83 19.69 18.83
N SER A 80 -19.19 19.66 17.65
CA SER A 80 -19.78 19.19 16.40
C SER A 80 -19.38 17.72 16.12
N PRO A 81 -20.05 17.03 15.18
CA PRO A 81 -19.53 15.77 14.64
C PRO A 81 -18.06 15.94 14.23
N ALA A 82 -17.21 14.99 14.61
CA ALA A 82 -15.77 15.12 14.45
C ALA A 82 -15.24 14.12 13.40
N ILE A 83 -14.30 14.58 12.58
CA ILE A 83 -13.55 13.79 11.59
C ILE A 83 -12.06 13.92 11.88
N SER A 84 -11.38 12.78 12.04
CA SER A 84 -9.95 12.73 12.26
C SER A 84 -9.20 12.41 10.97
N ILE A 85 -8.09 13.11 10.73
CA ILE A 85 -7.17 12.86 9.61
C ILE A 85 -5.76 12.68 10.18
N GLU A 86 -5.48 11.44 10.61
CA GLU A 86 -4.21 11.04 11.20
C GLU A 86 -3.21 10.55 10.13
N GLN A 87 -1.93 10.52 10.50
CA GLN A 87 -0.83 10.04 9.64
C GLN A 87 -0.73 8.52 9.50
N LYS A 88 -1.54 7.74 10.20
CA LYS A 88 -1.46 6.28 10.15
C LYS A 88 -1.49 5.79 8.72
N ALA A 89 -0.65 4.80 8.42
CA ALA A 89 -0.49 4.20 7.09
C ALA A 89 -1.83 3.92 6.41
N ALA A 90 -1.85 4.11 5.10
CA ALA A 90 -2.96 3.71 4.25
C ALA A 90 -3.30 2.22 4.44
N SER A 91 -4.49 1.84 4.05
CA SER A 91 -4.95 0.45 4.03
C SER A 91 -3.84 -0.51 3.57
N HIS A 92 -3.59 -1.58 4.33
CA HIS A 92 -2.72 -2.69 3.93
C HIS A 92 -3.38 -3.61 2.88
N ASN A 93 -4.43 -3.16 2.22
CA ASN A 93 -5.06 -3.93 1.16
C ASN A 93 -4.33 -3.71 -0.18
N PRO A 94 -3.67 -4.73 -0.76
CA PRO A 94 -2.89 -4.60 -1.99
C PRO A 94 -3.75 -4.24 -3.22
N ARG A 95 -5.07 -4.36 -3.11
CA ARG A 95 -6.01 -3.93 -4.16
C ARG A 95 -6.35 -2.44 -4.09
N SER A 96 -6.02 -1.76 -2.99
CA SER A 96 -6.30 -0.32 -2.85
C SER A 96 -5.31 0.51 -3.68
N THR A 97 -5.83 1.41 -4.50
CA THR A 97 -5.05 2.38 -5.28
C THR A 97 -5.46 3.81 -4.94
N VAL A 98 -4.66 4.79 -5.35
CA VAL A 98 -5.04 6.21 -5.23
C VAL A 98 -6.43 6.44 -5.83
N GLY A 99 -6.71 5.91 -7.03
CA GLY A 99 -8.01 6.05 -7.70
C GLY A 99 -9.18 5.46 -6.92
N THR A 100 -8.99 4.32 -6.23
CA THR A 100 -10.07 3.70 -5.44
C THR A 100 -10.28 4.38 -4.08
N VAL A 101 -9.21 4.81 -3.41
CA VAL A 101 -9.30 5.51 -2.12
C VAL A 101 -9.95 6.88 -2.27
N THR A 102 -9.78 7.54 -3.42
CA THR A 102 -10.38 8.84 -3.75
C THR A 102 -11.75 8.74 -4.41
N GLU A 103 -12.25 7.51 -4.62
CA GLU A 103 -13.50 7.24 -5.35
C GLU A 103 -13.50 7.71 -6.82
N ILE A 104 -12.38 8.24 -7.31
CA ILE A 104 -12.26 8.68 -8.72
C ILE A 104 -12.49 7.50 -9.66
N HIS A 105 -11.96 6.31 -9.30
CA HIS A 105 -12.11 5.11 -10.10
C HIS A 105 -13.58 4.70 -10.28
N ASP A 106 -14.45 4.98 -9.32
CA ASP A 106 -15.88 4.68 -9.41
C ASP A 106 -16.56 5.53 -10.48
N TYR A 107 -16.19 6.80 -10.59
CA TYR A 107 -16.69 7.69 -11.65
C TYR A 107 -16.07 7.35 -13.01
N LEU A 108 -14.77 6.97 -13.06
CA LEU A 108 -14.11 6.56 -14.29
C LEU A 108 -14.78 5.31 -14.89
N ARG A 109 -14.99 4.26 -14.11
CA ARG A 109 -15.65 3.04 -14.59
C ARG A 109 -17.09 3.29 -15.03
N LEU A 110 -17.82 4.19 -14.37
CA LEU A 110 -19.15 4.62 -14.81
C LEU A 110 -19.08 5.34 -16.17
N MET A 111 -18.11 6.23 -16.35
CA MET A 111 -17.90 6.97 -17.59
C MET A 111 -17.56 6.02 -18.74
N TRP A 112 -16.58 5.09 -18.56
CA TRP A 112 -16.21 4.12 -19.59
C TRP A 112 -17.35 3.17 -19.95
N ALA A 113 -18.19 2.79 -19.00
CA ALA A 113 -19.37 1.97 -19.27
C ALA A 113 -20.46 2.72 -20.07
N ARG A 114 -20.56 4.06 -19.93
CA ARG A 114 -21.67 4.83 -20.54
C ARG A 114 -21.34 5.46 -21.87
N ILE A 115 -20.10 5.93 -22.05
CA ILE A 115 -19.66 6.62 -23.29
C ILE A 115 -18.43 5.99 -23.92
N GLY A 116 -17.93 4.86 -23.38
CA GLY A 116 -16.77 4.16 -23.90
C GLY A 116 -17.05 3.46 -25.24
N LEU A 117 -16.13 3.60 -26.19
CA LEU A 117 -16.17 2.93 -27.48
C LEU A 117 -15.32 1.66 -27.42
N ALA A 118 -15.97 0.49 -27.44
CA ALA A 118 -15.28 -0.79 -27.48
C ALA A 118 -14.68 -1.05 -28.87
N LYS A 119 -13.45 -1.56 -28.91
CA LYS A 119 -12.75 -1.93 -30.16
C LYS A 119 -12.33 -3.39 -30.14
N CYS A 120 -12.34 -4.00 -31.30
CA CYS A 120 -11.81 -5.36 -31.48
C CYS A 120 -10.32 -5.40 -31.16
N PRO A 121 -9.82 -6.31 -30.29
CA PRO A 121 -8.41 -6.42 -29.97
C PRO A 121 -7.50 -6.75 -31.16
N GLU A 122 -8.03 -7.46 -32.15
CA GLU A 122 -7.27 -7.91 -33.33
C GLU A 122 -7.34 -6.91 -34.50
N HIS A 123 -8.52 -6.33 -34.74
CA HIS A 123 -8.76 -5.51 -35.94
C HIS A 123 -8.85 -4.01 -35.64
N GLY A 124 -8.95 -3.60 -34.36
CA GLY A 124 -9.11 -2.19 -34.00
C GLY A 124 -10.46 -1.57 -34.42
N THR A 125 -11.35 -2.34 -35.05
CA THR A 125 -12.68 -1.89 -35.48
C THR A 125 -13.56 -1.62 -34.26
N VAL A 126 -14.39 -0.56 -34.34
CA VAL A 126 -15.35 -0.23 -33.29
C VAL A 126 -16.44 -1.29 -33.25
N LEU A 127 -16.64 -1.87 -32.06
CA LEU A 127 -17.75 -2.81 -31.81
C LEU A 127 -19.01 -2.01 -31.56
N LYS A 128 -20.09 -2.32 -32.31
CA LYS A 128 -21.36 -1.65 -32.16
C LYS A 128 -22.46 -2.68 -31.95
N ALA A 129 -23.32 -2.44 -30.98
CA ALA A 129 -24.60 -3.10 -30.85
C ALA A 129 -25.60 -2.39 -31.74
N GLN A 130 -26.40 -3.16 -32.48
CA GLN A 130 -27.43 -2.64 -33.35
C GLN A 130 -28.80 -3.01 -32.77
N THR A 131 -29.72 -2.06 -32.78
CA THR A 131 -31.12 -2.34 -32.46
C THR A 131 -31.81 -3.06 -33.64
N VAL A 132 -32.86 -3.84 -33.35
CA VAL A 132 -33.63 -4.49 -34.38
C VAL A 132 -34.11 -3.49 -35.43
N SER A 133 -34.53 -2.29 -35.01
CA SER A 133 -34.96 -1.22 -35.93
C SER A 133 -33.85 -0.80 -36.89
N GLN A 134 -32.62 -0.66 -36.40
CA GLN A 134 -31.47 -0.32 -37.26
C GLN A 134 -31.11 -1.45 -38.23
N MET A 135 -31.25 -2.73 -37.83
CA MET A 135 -31.05 -3.88 -38.70
C MET A 135 -32.10 -3.89 -39.83
N VAL A 136 -33.36 -3.63 -39.46
CA VAL A 136 -34.46 -3.51 -40.42
C VAL A 136 -34.25 -2.37 -41.44
N ASP A 137 -33.87 -1.18 -40.92
CA ASP A 137 -33.64 -0.01 -41.78
C ASP A 137 -32.43 -0.26 -42.73
N ALA A 138 -31.39 -0.96 -42.30
CA ALA A 138 -30.25 -1.33 -43.15
C ALA A 138 -30.62 -2.29 -44.28
N VAL A 139 -31.52 -3.22 -44.01
CA VAL A 139 -32.07 -4.12 -45.07
C VAL A 139 -32.97 -3.37 -46.02
N LEU A 140 -33.83 -2.48 -45.52
CA LEU A 140 -34.75 -1.67 -46.34
C LEU A 140 -34.06 -0.62 -47.22
N GLN A 141 -32.80 -0.28 -46.94
CA GLN A 141 -31.94 0.56 -47.79
C GLN A 141 -31.45 -0.17 -49.06
N LYS A 142 -31.56 -1.50 -49.12
CA LYS A 142 -31.22 -2.25 -50.33
C LYS A 142 -32.26 -1.96 -51.41
N PRO A 143 -31.92 -2.14 -52.72
CA PRO A 143 -32.84 -1.89 -53.81
C PRO A 143 -34.14 -2.66 -53.67
N GLU A 144 -35.27 -2.02 -53.98
CA GLU A 144 -36.58 -2.64 -53.92
C GLU A 144 -36.62 -3.84 -54.84
N GLY A 145 -37.19 -4.95 -54.36
CA GLY A 145 -37.25 -6.19 -55.13
C GLY A 145 -36.05 -7.14 -54.91
N SER A 146 -35.01 -6.72 -54.23
CA SER A 146 -33.89 -7.59 -53.89
C SER A 146 -34.36 -8.76 -53.01
N LYS A 147 -33.88 -9.97 -53.33
CA LYS A 147 -34.18 -11.20 -52.57
C LYS A 147 -33.11 -11.41 -51.50
N ILE A 148 -33.51 -11.43 -50.24
CA ILE A 148 -32.62 -11.53 -49.06
C ILE A 148 -33.09 -12.67 -48.16
N MET A 149 -32.12 -13.44 -47.61
CA MET A 149 -32.34 -14.39 -46.52
C MET A 149 -31.91 -13.75 -45.22
N ILE A 150 -32.69 -13.92 -44.15
CA ILE A 150 -32.29 -13.64 -42.76
C ILE A 150 -31.83 -14.93 -42.14
N LEU A 151 -30.58 -14.98 -41.75
CA LEU A 151 -29.91 -16.16 -41.20
C LEU A 151 -29.57 -15.93 -39.70
N SER A 152 -29.68 -17.00 -38.94
CA SER A 152 -29.22 -17.08 -37.56
C SER A 152 -27.99 -17.97 -37.46
N PRO A 153 -26.76 -17.45 -37.25
CA PRO A 153 -25.54 -18.25 -37.20
C PRO A 153 -25.40 -18.97 -35.85
N ILE A 154 -25.88 -20.21 -35.77
CA ILE A 154 -25.92 -21.00 -34.53
C ILE A 154 -24.56 -21.66 -34.22
N VAL A 155 -23.88 -22.17 -35.25
CA VAL A 155 -22.55 -22.80 -35.07
C VAL A 155 -21.53 -22.13 -35.95
N ARG A 156 -20.42 -21.70 -35.40
CA ARG A 156 -19.31 -21.07 -36.11
C ARG A 156 -18.00 -21.76 -35.78
N GLY A 157 -17.41 -22.50 -36.77
CA GLY A 157 -16.11 -23.11 -36.68
C GLY A 157 -15.91 -24.11 -35.54
N ARG A 158 -17.00 -24.77 -35.10
CA ARG A 158 -16.96 -25.75 -34.00
C ARG A 158 -17.06 -27.18 -34.53
N LYS A 159 -16.38 -28.10 -33.83
CA LYS A 159 -16.41 -29.54 -34.17
C LYS A 159 -17.68 -30.18 -33.58
N GLY A 160 -18.29 -31.13 -34.30
CA GLY A 160 -19.45 -31.84 -33.80
C GLY A 160 -20.34 -32.38 -34.92
N GLU A 161 -21.21 -33.39 -34.63
CA GLU A 161 -22.15 -33.98 -35.57
C GLU A 161 -23.50 -33.25 -35.62
N TYR A 162 -23.85 -32.50 -34.59
CA TYR A 162 -25.04 -31.63 -34.44
C TYR A 162 -26.41 -32.27 -34.71
N LYS A 163 -26.52 -33.63 -34.70
CA LYS A 163 -27.78 -34.36 -34.98
C LYS A 163 -28.93 -33.94 -34.07
N GLN A 164 -28.64 -33.75 -32.77
CA GLN A 164 -29.65 -33.29 -31.80
C GLN A 164 -30.12 -31.87 -32.09
N LEU A 165 -29.19 -30.96 -32.46
CA LEU A 165 -29.51 -29.58 -32.84
C LEU A 165 -30.46 -29.54 -34.01
N PHE A 166 -30.21 -30.31 -35.06
CA PHE A 166 -31.12 -30.39 -36.22
C PHE A 166 -32.49 -30.89 -35.85
N SER A 167 -32.57 -31.94 -35.00
CA SER A 167 -33.86 -32.46 -34.53
C SER A 167 -34.66 -31.42 -33.73
N ASP A 168 -34.00 -30.59 -32.93
CA ASP A 168 -34.66 -29.60 -32.11
C ASP A 168 -35.11 -28.39 -32.96
N LEU A 169 -34.35 -27.97 -33.96
CA LEU A 169 -34.74 -26.94 -34.91
C LEU A 169 -35.97 -27.35 -35.76
N VAL A 170 -36.06 -28.63 -36.17
CA VAL A 170 -37.22 -29.14 -36.86
C VAL A 170 -38.47 -29.11 -35.96
N LYS A 171 -38.35 -29.46 -34.68
CA LYS A 171 -39.45 -29.37 -33.71
C LYS A 171 -39.95 -27.95 -33.52
N ASP A 172 -39.03 -26.96 -33.59
CA ASP A 172 -39.35 -25.55 -33.50
C ASP A 172 -39.95 -24.97 -34.79
N GLY A 173 -40.10 -25.82 -35.84
CA GLY A 173 -40.80 -25.47 -37.08
C GLY A 173 -39.91 -24.91 -38.19
N PHE A 174 -38.59 -24.97 -38.05
CA PHE A 174 -37.69 -24.56 -39.13
C PHE A 174 -37.50 -25.67 -40.17
N ILE A 175 -37.36 -25.24 -41.42
CA ILE A 175 -37.29 -26.18 -42.55
C ILE A 175 -35.88 -26.28 -43.13
N ARG A 176 -35.07 -25.19 -43.10
CA ARG A 176 -33.80 -25.14 -43.81
C ARG A 176 -32.71 -24.49 -42.99
N ALA A 177 -31.46 -24.95 -43.20
CA ALA A 177 -30.25 -24.30 -42.71
C ALA A 177 -29.21 -24.23 -43.82
N ARG A 178 -28.28 -23.31 -43.71
CA ARG A 178 -27.06 -23.26 -44.50
C ARG A 178 -25.95 -23.93 -43.71
N ILE A 179 -25.46 -25.06 -44.20
CA ILE A 179 -24.43 -25.88 -43.56
C ILE A 179 -23.17 -25.83 -44.41
N ASP A 180 -22.07 -25.33 -43.86
CA ASP A 180 -20.77 -25.15 -44.54
C ASP A 180 -20.86 -24.43 -45.90
N GLY A 181 -21.86 -23.52 -46.03
CA GLY A 181 -22.12 -22.72 -47.21
C GLY A 181 -23.22 -23.25 -48.12
N GLU A 182 -23.68 -24.51 -47.99
CA GLU A 182 -24.73 -25.12 -48.76
C GLU A 182 -26.08 -25.06 -48.02
N ILE A 183 -27.15 -24.78 -48.76
CA ILE A 183 -28.50 -24.77 -48.21
C ILE A 183 -29.06 -26.19 -48.23
N CYS A 184 -29.35 -26.71 -47.03
CA CYS A 184 -29.88 -28.06 -46.83
C CYS A 184 -31.26 -28.02 -46.17
N ASP A 185 -32.05 -29.05 -46.41
CA ASP A 185 -33.31 -29.27 -45.67
C ASP A 185 -33.03 -29.91 -44.34
N LEU A 186 -33.59 -29.39 -43.26
CA LEU A 186 -33.38 -29.91 -41.90
C LEU A 186 -34.07 -31.24 -41.62
N SER A 187 -34.98 -31.65 -42.49
CA SER A 187 -35.62 -33.00 -42.42
C SER A 187 -34.70 -34.13 -42.91
N ASP A 188 -33.69 -33.77 -43.74
CA ASP A 188 -32.64 -34.71 -44.23
C ASP A 188 -31.28 -34.01 -44.23
N PRO A 189 -30.71 -33.71 -43.05
CA PRO A 189 -29.48 -32.96 -42.93
C PRO A 189 -28.28 -33.84 -43.32
N PRO A 190 -27.18 -33.28 -43.86
CA PRO A 190 -25.97 -34.06 -44.18
C PRO A 190 -25.32 -34.58 -42.92
N ASP A 191 -24.70 -35.75 -43.02
CA ASP A 191 -23.89 -36.33 -41.95
C ASP A 191 -22.57 -35.52 -41.78
N LEU A 192 -22.43 -34.87 -40.63
CA LEU A 192 -21.30 -34.04 -40.33
C LEU A 192 -20.22 -34.80 -39.59
N ALA A 193 -18.94 -34.56 -39.94
CA ALA A 193 -17.79 -35.26 -39.33
C ALA A 193 -17.49 -34.70 -37.92
N LEU A 194 -17.50 -35.53 -36.90
CA LEU A 194 -17.24 -35.21 -35.48
C LEU A 194 -15.96 -34.40 -35.24
N ARG A 195 -14.94 -34.60 -36.07
CA ARG A 195 -13.60 -33.99 -35.88
C ARG A 195 -13.34 -32.77 -36.75
N GLU A 196 -14.22 -32.42 -37.65
CA GLU A 196 -14.14 -31.29 -38.56
C GLU A 196 -14.87 -30.08 -37.98
N LYS A 197 -14.50 -28.86 -38.42
CA LYS A 197 -15.14 -27.64 -38.01
C LYS A 197 -16.25 -27.30 -38.96
N HIS A 198 -17.45 -27.09 -38.44
CA HIS A 198 -18.66 -26.79 -39.21
C HIS A 198 -19.17 -25.39 -38.87
N ASN A 199 -19.87 -24.79 -39.88
CA ASN A 199 -20.64 -23.58 -39.74
C ASN A 199 -22.09 -23.89 -40.06
N ILE A 200 -23.03 -23.55 -39.18
CA ILE A 200 -24.45 -23.82 -39.37
C ILE A 200 -25.19 -22.51 -39.11
N ASP A 201 -25.84 -22.01 -40.19
CA ASP A 201 -26.69 -20.83 -40.15
C ASP A 201 -28.13 -21.25 -40.39
N LEU A 202 -29.02 -21.02 -39.43
CA LEU A 202 -30.42 -21.29 -39.54
C LEU A 202 -31.06 -20.26 -40.46
N ILE A 203 -31.85 -20.69 -41.48
CA ILE A 203 -32.61 -19.80 -42.35
C ILE A 203 -33.93 -19.45 -41.66
N VAL A 204 -34.03 -18.23 -41.12
CA VAL A 204 -35.18 -17.77 -40.38
C VAL A 204 -36.27 -17.28 -41.33
N ASP A 205 -35.91 -16.48 -42.33
CA ASP A 205 -36.85 -15.93 -43.29
C ASP A 205 -36.19 -15.69 -44.66
N ARG A 206 -37.04 -15.68 -45.70
CA ARG A 206 -36.68 -15.38 -47.10
C ARG A 206 -37.62 -14.33 -47.64
N ILE A 207 -37.14 -13.16 -47.91
CA ILE A 207 -37.97 -11.99 -48.26
C ILE A 207 -37.50 -11.36 -49.54
N LYS A 208 -38.45 -10.63 -50.17
CA LYS A 208 -38.19 -9.69 -51.27
C LYS A 208 -38.38 -8.29 -50.68
N VAL A 209 -37.32 -7.48 -50.70
CA VAL A 209 -37.29 -6.15 -50.06
C VAL A 209 -38.44 -5.29 -50.58
N ARG A 210 -39.31 -4.81 -49.67
CA ARG A 210 -40.38 -3.86 -49.87
C ARG A 210 -40.61 -3.08 -48.60
N GLN A 211 -41.06 -1.83 -48.69
CA GLN A 211 -41.22 -0.94 -47.52
C GLN A 211 -42.34 -1.38 -46.55
N ASP A 212 -43.32 -2.15 -47.04
CA ASP A 212 -44.43 -2.66 -46.23
C ASP A 212 -44.07 -3.84 -45.31
N LEU A 213 -42.85 -4.37 -45.40
CA LEU A 213 -42.40 -5.53 -44.63
C LEU A 213 -41.67 -5.22 -43.35
N LYS A 214 -41.75 -3.97 -42.83
CA LYS A 214 -41.00 -3.52 -41.66
C LYS A 214 -41.26 -4.40 -40.43
N GLN A 215 -42.52 -4.74 -40.16
CA GLN A 215 -42.87 -5.58 -39.01
C GLN A 215 -42.36 -7.01 -39.16
N ARG A 216 -42.54 -7.62 -40.33
CA ARG A 216 -42.10 -8.99 -40.62
C ARG A 216 -40.57 -9.11 -40.50
N LEU A 217 -39.84 -8.12 -40.99
CA LEU A 217 -38.39 -8.06 -40.83
C LEU A 217 -37.97 -7.96 -39.36
N ALA A 218 -38.70 -7.15 -38.57
CA ALA A 218 -38.41 -7.05 -37.13
C ALA A 218 -38.59 -8.39 -36.43
N ASP A 219 -39.72 -9.08 -36.69
CA ASP A 219 -40.00 -10.40 -36.12
C ASP A 219 -38.96 -11.46 -36.56
N SER A 220 -38.51 -11.39 -37.82
CA SER A 220 -37.48 -12.25 -38.36
C SER A 220 -36.13 -12.02 -37.73
N PHE A 221 -35.73 -10.74 -37.50
CA PHE A 221 -34.51 -10.40 -36.80
C PHE A 221 -34.58 -10.81 -35.32
N GLU A 222 -35.68 -10.56 -34.62
CA GLU A 222 -35.84 -11.00 -33.22
C GLU A 222 -35.70 -12.51 -33.09
N THR A 223 -36.28 -13.27 -34.01
CA THR A 223 -36.15 -14.72 -34.08
C THR A 223 -34.69 -15.13 -34.35
N ALA A 224 -34.04 -14.49 -35.34
CA ALA A 224 -32.64 -14.80 -35.66
C ALA A 224 -31.69 -14.52 -34.45
N LEU A 225 -31.86 -13.40 -33.81
CA LEU A 225 -31.06 -12.99 -32.62
C LEU A 225 -31.29 -13.95 -31.45
N LYS A 226 -32.48 -14.46 -31.25
CA LYS A 226 -32.83 -15.42 -30.19
C LYS A 226 -32.06 -16.74 -30.35
N TYR A 227 -32.02 -17.31 -31.54
CA TYR A 227 -31.37 -18.61 -31.77
C TYR A 227 -29.86 -18.57 -31.90
N SER A 228 -29.29 -17.45 -32.27
CA SER A 228 -27.85 -17.25 -32.39
C SER A 228 -27.21 -16.53 -31.20
N GLU A 229 -27.92 -16.32 -30.10
CA GLU A 229 -27.45 -15.55 -28.95
C GLU A 229 -26.96 -14.14 -29.34
N GLY A 230 -27.77 -13.46 -30.21
CA GLY A 230 -27.57 -12.05 -30.49
C GLY A 230 -26.90 -11.73 -31.84
N LEU A 231 -26.77 -12.67 -32.76
CA LEU A 231 -26.28 -12.46 -34.11
C LEU A 231 -27.32 -12.70 -35.18
N ALA A 232 -27.31 -11.92 -36.25
CA ALA A 232 -28.13 -12.17 -37.44
C ALA A 232 -27.34 -11.81 -38.72
N VAL A 233 -27.62 -12.49 -39.82
CA VAL A 233 -26.99 -12.20 -41.10
C VAL A 233 -28.09 -11.96 -42.16
N ALA A 234 -27.96 -10.87 -42.90
CA ALA A 234 -28.73 -10.67 -44.10
C ALA A 234 -27.89 -11.04 -45.32
N CYS A 235 -28.29 -12.07 -46.01
CA CYS A 235 -27.58 -12.65 -47.15
C CYS A 235 -28.41 -12.52 -48.43
N PRO A 236 -27.86 -11.93 -49.53
CA PRO A 236 -28.53 -11.97 -50.84
C PRO A 236 -28.75 -13.40 -51.32
N MET A 237 -29.88 -13.65 -52.06
CA MET A 237 -30.20 -15.00 -52.51
C MET A 237 -29.72 -15.27 -53.94
N ASP A 238 -29.41 -14.24 -54.72
CA ASP A 238 -28.97 -14.35 -56.13
C ASP A 238 -27.44 -14.15 -56.15
N GLU A 239 -26.69 -14.87 -56.94
CA GLU A 239 -25.20 -14.90 -57.12
C GLU A 239 -24.43 -13.95 -56.15
N HIS A 240 -24.17 -14.36 -54.96
CA HIS A 240 -23.53 -13.55 -53.95
C HIS A 240 -22.11 -14.02 -53.63
N LYS A 241 -21.25 -13.10 -53.36
CA LYS A 241 -19.99 -13.32 -52.71
C LYS A 241 -20.19 -13.16 -51.21
N LYS A 242 -19.39 -13.85 -50.40
CA LYS A 242 -19.42 -13.73 -48.94
C LYS A 242 -19.26 -12.28 -48.44
N GLU A 243 -18.67 -11.41 -49.27
CA GLU A 243 -18.49 -9.99 -49.04
C GLU A 243 -19.78 -9.18 -49.07
N ASP A 244 -20.86 -9.74 -49.71
CA ASP A 244 -22.17 -9.06 -49.81
C ASP A 244 -23.09 -9.33 -48.60
N GLU A 245 -22.69 -10.22 -47.68
CA GLU A 245 -23.42 -10.52 -46.47
C GLU A 245 -23.27 -9.39 -45.45
N ILE A 246 -24.35 -9.00 -44.81
CA ILE A 246 -24.37 -8.02 -43.72
C ILE A 246 -24.53 -8.77 -42.40
N LEU A 247 -23.51 -8.80 -41.59
CA LEU A 247 -23.57 -9.31 -40.21
C LEU A 247 -24.13 -8.24 -39.29
N PHE A 248 -25.17 -8.54 -38.58
CA PHE A 248 -25.80 -7.73 -37.54
C PHE A 248 -25.56 -8.38 -36.20
N SER A 249 -25.47 -7.55 -35.16
CA SER A 249 -25.35 -8.03 -33.79
C SER A 249 -26.09 -7.13 -32.82
N SER A 250 -26.86 -7.74 -31.94
CA SER A 250 -27.43 -7.07 -30.77
C SER A 250 -26.41 -6.87 -29.65
N HIS A 251 -25.21 -7.50 -29.75
CA HIS A 251 -24.08 -7.33 -28.86
C HIS A 251 -22.98 -6.52 -29.54
N TYR A 252 -22.07 -6.01 -28.75
CA TYR A 252 -20.87 -5.34 -29.25
C TYR A 252 -19.98 -6.37 -29.96
N SER A 253 -20.04 -6.49 -31.27
CA SER A 253 -19.26 -7.49 -32.02
C SER A 253 -18.47 -6.90 -33.18
N CYS A 254 -17.37 -7.59 -33.52
CA CYS A 254 -16.50 -7.27 -34.65
C CYS A 254 -17.07 -7.89 -35.92
N PRO A 255 -17.29 -7.10 -36.98
CA PRO A 255 -17.81 -7.61 -38.22
C PRO A 255 -16.83 -8.54 -38.97
N ILE A 256 -15.54 -8.49 -38.67
CA ILE A 256 -14.48 -9.23 -39.35
C ILE A 256 -14.27 -10.63 -38.73
N CYS A 257 -14.03 -10.70 -37.42
CA CYS A 257 -13.66 -11.98 -36.74
C CYS A 257 -14.80 -12.54 -35.85
N GLY A 258 -15.93 -11.81 -35.70
CA GLY A 258 -17.03 -12.21 -34.83
C GLY A 258 -16.75 -12.11 -33.33
N TYR A 259 -15.60 -11.54 -32.92
CA TYR A 259 -15.31 -11.25 -31.53
C TYR A 259 -16.39 -10.34 -30.94
N SER A 260 -16.98 -10.74 -29.83
CA SER A 260 -18.08 -9.98 -29.19
C SER A 260 -17.85 -9.84 -27.70
N ILE A 261 -18.32 -8.73 -27.15
CA ILE A 261 -18.36 -8.46 -25.72
C ILE A 261 -19.83 -8.18 -25.32
N PRO A 262 -20.21 -8.52 -24.06
CA PRO A 262 -21.53 -8.18 -23.56
C PRO A 262 -21.70 -6.65 -23.45
N GLU A 263 -22.91 -6.21 -23.12
CA GLU A 263 -23.15 -4.80 -22.81
C GLU A 263 -22.24 -4.34 -21.67
N LEU A 264 -21.64 -3.15 -21.84
CA LEU A 264 -20.67 -2.62 -20.89
C LEU A 264 -21.36 -2.14 -19.62
N GLU A 265 -20.98 -2.71 -18.50
CA GLU A 265 -21.42 -2.30 -17.16
C GLU A 265 -20.27 -1.74 -16.32
N PRO A 266 -20.52 -0.87 -15.32
CA PRO A 266 -19.47 -0.34 -14.47
C PRO A 266 -18.68 -1.41 -13.70
N ARG A 267 -19.27 -2.59 -13.44
CA ARG A 267 -18.58 -3.72 -12.78
C ARG A 267 -17.49 -4.34 -13.64
N ASP A 268 -17.59 -4.23 -14.98
CA ASP A 268 -16.63 -4.79 -15.92
C ASP A 268 -15.31 -4.03 -15.93
N PHE A 269 -15.32 -2.78 -15.48
CA PHE A 269 -14.15 -1.93 -15.32
C PHE A 269 -13.61 -1.93 -13.89
N SER A 270 -14.08 -2.81 -13.02
CA SER A 270 -13.63 -2.94 -11.65
C SER A 270 -12.68 -4.12 -11.50
N PHE A 271 -11.43 -3.83 -11.14
CA PHE A 271 -10.45 -4.87 -10.81
C PHE A 271 -10.70 -5.53 -9.44
N ASN A 272 -11.63 -5.02 -8.64
CA ASN A 272 -12.10 -5.62 -7.39
C ASN A 272 -13.31 -6.55 -7.59
N ASN A 273 -13.82 -6.65 -8.81
CA ASN A 273 -14.95 -7.51 -9.16
C ASN A 273 -14.48 -8.63 -10.10
N PRO A 274 -14.85 -9.90 -9.88
CA PRO A 274 -14.49 -11.03 -10.74
C PRO A 274 -14.88 -10.87 -12.23
N HIS A 275 -15.92 -10.08 -12.53
CA HIS A 275 -16.33 -9.77 -13.91
C HIS A 275 -15.25 -8.99 -14.65
N GLY A 276 -14.65 -7.98 -14.02
CA GLY A 276 -13.67 -7.08 -14.64
C GLY A 276 -12.22 -7.44 -14.37
N SER A 277 -11.92 -8.14 -13.26
CA SER A 277 -10.55 -8.43 -12.85
C SER A 277 -9.86 -9.45 -13.76
N CYS A 278 -8.56 -9.27 -13.99
CA CYS A 278 -7.73 -10.26 -14.65
C CYS A 278 -7.79 -11.61 -13.89
N PRO A 279 -8.14 -12.72 -14.55
CA PRO A 279 -8.34 -14.01 -13.87
C PRO A 279 -7.04 -14.58 -13.29
N LYS A 280 -5.87 -14.23 -13.84
CA LYS A 280 -4.58 -14.76 -13.43
C LYS A 280 -4.04 -14.12 -12.16
N CYS A 281 -4.16 -12.80 -12.01
CA CYS A 281 -3.70 -12.05 -10.83
C CYS A 281 -4.85 -11.58 -9.93
N GLU A 282 -6.09 -11.94 -10.25
CA GLU A 282 -7.29 -11.56 -9.49
C GLU A 282 -7.40 -10.07 -9.20
N GLY A 283 -6.96 -9.24 -10.14
CA GLY A 283 -7.00 -7.79 -10.04
C GLY A 283 -5.84 -7.15 -9.27
N LEU A 284 -4.82 -7.90 -8.89
CA LEU A 284 -3.63 -7.36 -8.22
C LEU A 284 -2.68 -6.61 -9.17
N GLY A 285 -2.66 -6.99 -10.46
CA GLY A 285 -1.77 -6.44 -11.47
C GLY A 285 -0.33 -6.99 -11.39
N VAL A 286 0.04 -7.57 -10.26
CA VAL A 286 1.35 -8.17 -10.00
C VAL A 286 1.18 -9.59 -9.50
N MET A 287 2.21 -10.40 -9.69
CA MET A 287 2.33 -11.75 -9.13
C MET A 287 3.61 -11.85 -8.34
N MET A 288 3.55 -12.48 -7.18
CA MET A 288 4.73 -12.82 -6.41
C MET A 288 5.36 -14.07 -7.03
N ILE A 289 6.56 -13.92 -7.57
CA ILE A 289 7.28 -15.00 -8.26
C ILE A 289 8.59 -15.24 -7.52
N LEU A 290 8.98 -16.51 -7.37
CA LEU A 290 10.28 -16.87 -6.80
C LEU A 290 11.40 -16.31 -7.66
N ASP A 291 12.35 -15.67 -7.03
CA ASP A 291 13.43 -14.95 -7.68
C ASP A 291 14.72 -15.77 -7.61
N GLU A 292 15.27 -16.13 -8.75
CA GLU A 292 16.53 -16.90 -8.82
C GLU A 292 17.69 -16.18 -8.12
N ASP A 293 17.77 -14.87 -8.22
CA ASP A 293 18.83 -14.09 -7.59
C ASP A 293 18.70 -14.04 -6.06
N LYS A 294 17.49 -14.15 -5.53
CA LYS A 294 17.24 -14.30 -4.09
C LYS A 294 17.45 -15.74 -3.60
N ILE A 295 17.17 -16.71 -4.44
CA ILE A 295 17.42 -18.13 -4.15
C ILE A 295 18.91 -18.42 -4.17
N VAL A 296 19.66 -17.80 -5.09
CA VAL A 296 21.12 -17.92 -5.22
C VAL A 296 21.77 -16.55 -5.04
N PRO A 297 21.83 -16.05 -3.78
CA PRO A 297 22.25 -14.68 -3.50
C PRO A 297 23.75 -14.41 -3.79
N ASP A 298 24.60 -15.42 -3.68
CA ASP A 298 26.02 -15.31 -3.99
C ASP A 298 26.43 -16.34 -5.05
N LYS A 299 26.46 -15.91 -6.30
CA LYS A 299 26.84 -16.76 -7.43
C LYS A 299 28.33 -17.12 -7.46
N ASN A 300 29.18 -16.52 -6.61
CA ASN A 300 30.59 -16.88 -6.49
C ASN A 300 30.80 -18.09 -5.57
N LYS A 301 29.85 -18.37 -4.68
CA LYS A 301 29.85 -19.59 -3.88
C LYS A 301 29.46 -20.78 -4.74
N SER A 302 30.00 -21.94 -4.36
CA SER A 302 29.56 -23.23 -4.90
C SER A 302 28.29 -23.71 -4.20
N VAL A 303 27.56 -24.63 -4.85
CA VAL A 303 26.40 -25.27 -4.21
C VAL A 303 26.80 -26.00 -2.93
N PHE A 304 28.01 -26.59 -2.92
CA PHE A 304 28.61 -27.24 -1.75
C PHE A 304 28.86 -26.29 -0.58
N GLU A 305 29.17 -25.03 -0.85
CA GLU A 305 29.34 -23.95 0.12
C GLU A 305 28.03 -23.24 0.51
N GLY A 306 26.89 -23.69 -0.03
CA GLY A 306 25.57 -23.16 0.29
C GLY A 306 25.14 -21.99 -0.60
N ALA A 307 25.47 -22.02 -1.89
CA ALA A 307 24.99 -21.00 -2.83
C ALA A 307 23.46 -20.94 -2.93
N ILE A 308 22.76 -22.08 -2.77
CA ILE A 308 21.30 -22.19 -2.88
C ILE A 308 20.68 -22.05 -1.49
N SER A 309 19.91 -21.03 -1.25
CA SER A 309 19.26 -20.70 0.03
C SER A 309 18.34 -21.84 0.53
N GLY A 310 18.57 -22.33 1.76
CA GLY A 310 17.78 -23.40 2.37
C GLY A 310 18.01 -24.80 1.83
N TRP A 311 18.91 -24.95 0.84
CA TRP A 311 19.33 -26.22 0.26
C TRP A 311 20.84 -26.45 0.44
N ASP A 312 21.32 -26.13 1.63
CA ASP A 312 22.71 -26.26 2.04
C ASP A 312 22.96 -27.50 2.91
N ARG A 313 24.23 -27.73 3.28
CA ARG A 313 24.64 -28.85 4.11
C ARG A 313 24.05 -28.83 5.53
N GLN A 314 23.55 -27.69 6.00
CA GLN A 314 22.86 -27.58 7.28
C GLN A 314 21.45 -28.20 7.19
N ASN A 315 20.93 -28.39 5.96
CA ASN A 315 19.69 -29.10 5.70
C ASN A 315 19.93 -30.35 4.88
N PRO A 316 20.40 -31.43 5.51
CA PRO A 316 20.85 -32.68 4.80
C PRO A 316 19.77 -33.32 3.95
N PHE A 317 18.49 -33.15 4.28
CA PHE A 317 17.37 -33.71 3.53
C PHE A 317 17.29 -33.13 2.11
N PHE A 318 17.41 -31.82 1.97
CA PHE A 318 17.36 -31.16 0.66
C PHE A 318 18.71 -31.25 -0.06
N PHE A 319 19.83 -31.11 0.66
CA PHE A 319 21.15 -31.13 0.07
C PHE A 319 21.46 -32.47 -0.64
N ARG A 320 21.08 -33.60 -0.06
CA ARG A 320 21.24 -34.90 -0.69
C ARG A 320 20.50 -35.09 -2.00
N GLN A 321 19.37 -34.45 -2.16
CA GLN A 321 18.64 -34.46 -3.44
C GLN A 321 19.47 -33.75 -4.53
N LEU A 322 20.13 -32.62 -4.18
CA LEU A 322 21.07 -31.96 -5.10
C LEU A 322 22.29 -32.82 -5.40
N GLU A 323 22.82 -33.57 -4.43
CA GLU A 323 23.90 -34.52 -4.64
C GLU A 323 23.49 -35.67 -5.59
N ALA A 324 22.28 -36.17 -5.47
CA ALA A 324 21.76 -37.21 -6.38
C ALA A 324 21.63 -36.70 -7.82
N VAL A 325 21.10 -35.49 -8.01
CA VAL A 325 21.04 -34.81 -9.33
C VAL A 325 22.44 -34.64 -9.90
N ALA A 326 23.35 -34.11 -9.07
CA ALA A 326 24.74 -33.88 -9.47
C ALA A 326 25.46 -35.15 -9.90
N SER A 327 25.28 -36.25 -9.12
CA SER A 327 25.85 -37.55 -9.45
C SER A 327 25.30 -38.13 -10.74
N TYR A 328 24.01 -37.95 -11.03
CA TYR A 328 23.38 -38.49 -12.22
C TYR A 328 23.76 -37.76 -13.52
N PHE A 329 23.88 -36.41 -13.44
CA PHE A 329 24.17 -35.55 -14.58
C PHE A 329 25.62 -35.09 -14.66
N ASP A 330 26.52 -35.63 -13.82
CA ASP A 330 27.97 -35.32 -13.73
C ASP A 330 28.21 -33.82 -13.49
N ILE A 331 27.45 -33.23 -12.53
CA ILE A 331 27.55 -31.82 -12.15
C ILE A 331 28.53 -31.69 -10.98
N ASP A 332 29.57 -30.87 -11.12
CA ASP A 332 30.50 -30.59 -10.02
C ASP A 332 29.94 -29.48 -9.11
N LEU A 333 29.32 -29.86 -7.98
CA LEU A 333 28.76 -28.95 -6.99
C LEU A 333 29.80 -28.08 -6.25
N ARG A 334 31.10 -28.32 -6.43
CA ARG A 334 32.19 -27.53 -5.83
C ARG A 334 32.60 -26.35 -6.71
N LYS A 335 32.20 -26.35 -7.99
CA LYS A 335 32.40 -25.17 -8.85
C LYS A 335 31.55 -24.00 -8.38
N PRO A 336 32.03 -22.75 -8.48
CA PRO A 336 31.21 -21.57 -8.26
C PRO A 336 29.91 -21.65 -9.10
N TYR A 337 28.78 -21.29 -8.53
CA TYR A 337 27.48 -21.36 -9.20
C TYR A 337 27.47 -20.65 -10.56
N LYS A 338 28.17 -19.52 -10.69
CA LYS A 338 28.33 -18.79 -11.95
C LYS A 338 29.07 -19.57 -13.04
N ALA A 339 29.88 -20.56 -12.66
CA ALA A 339 30.65 -21.38 -13.60
C ALA A 339 29.87 -22.61 -14.07
N LEU A 340 28.71 -22.90 -13.49
CA LEU A 340 27.81 -23.94 -13.96
C LEU A 340 27.18 -23.50 -15.29
N THR A 341 26.94 -24.43 -16.20
CA THR A 341 26.22 -24.20 -17.44
C THR A 341 24.74 -23.91 -17.17
N ASP A 342 24.06 -23.25 -18.10
CA ASP A 342 22.62 -22.95 -17.97
C ASP A 342 21.78 -24.23 -17.84
N LYS A 343 22.24 -25.33 -18.49
CA LYS A 343 21.57 -26.63 -18.39
C LYS A 343 21.73 -27.24 -17.00
N GLU A 344 22.91 -27.18 -16.40
CA GLU A 344 23.18 -27.64 -15.02
C GLU A 344 22.37 -26.84 -14.00
N ARG A 345 22.36 -25.50 -14.12
CA ARG A 345 21.53 -24.63 -13.28
C ARG A 345 20.04 -24.96 -13.39
N LYS A 346 19.57 -25.23 -14.63
CA LYS A 346 18.18 -25.61 -14.86
C LYS A 346 17.79 -26.92 -14.21
N TYR A 347 18.66 -27.93 -14.22
CA TYR A 347 18.40 -29.16 -13.50
C TYR A 347 18.30 -28.95 -11.99
N LEU A 348 19.16 -28.14 -11.42
CA LEU A 348 19.12 -27.85 -9.99
C LEU A 348 17.90 -27.02 -9.59
N LEU A 349 17.61 -25.95 -10.31
CA LEU A 349 16.53 -25.03 -9.94
C LEU A 349 15.14 -25.48 -10.37
N TYR A 350 14.99 -26.03 -11.56
CA TYR A 350 13.67 -26.37 -12.16
C TYR A 350 13.40 -27.87 -12.27
N GLY A 351 14.38 -28.69 -11.87
CA GLY A 351 14.24 -30.15 -11.82
C GLY A 351 14.55 -30.88 -13.11
N THR A 352 14.38 -32.20 -13.06
CA THR A 352 14.79 -33.14 -14.13
C THR A 352 13.68 -33.42 -15.13
N GLY A 353 12.52 -32.77 -15.01
CA GLY A 353 11.35 -32.98 -15.86
C GLY A 353 10.80 -34.41 -15.74
N LYS A 354 10.81 -35.18 -16.82
CA LYS A 354 10.35 -36.58 -16.83
C LYS A 354 11.46 -37.58 -16.51
N THR A 355 12.72 -37.16 -16.36
CA THR A 355 13.85 -38.06 -16.11
C THR A 355 13.86 -38.46 -14.64
N ALA A 356 13.56 -39.72 -14.39
CA ALA A 356 13.64 -40.29 -13.05
C ALA A 356 15.11 -40.59 -12.70
N ILE A 357 15.53 -40.20 -11.51
CA ILE A 357 16.88 -40.37 -10.97
C ILE A 357 16.84 -41.16 -9.66
N PRO A 358 17.85 -41.96 -9.36
CA PRO A 358 17.92 -42.63 -8.06
C PRO A 358 18.22 -41.64 -6.97
N MET A 359 17.33 -41.53 -5.97
CA MET A 359 17.48 -40.68 -4.80
C MET A 359 17.46 -41.51 -3.52
N GLU A 360 18.39 -41.23 -2.62
CA GLU A 360 18.39 -41.79 -1.27
C GLU A 360 17.91 -40.72 -0.27
N ILE A 361 16.69 -40.86 0.23
CA ILE A 361 16.08 -39.93 1.17
C ILE A 361 16.28 -40.48 2.59
N VAL A 362 17.04 -39.74 3.40
CA VAL A 362 17.23 -40.04 4.83
C VAL A 362 16.37 -39.08 5.67
N TYR A 363 15.46 -39.65 6.45
CA TYR A 363 14.62 -38.89 7.35
C TYR A 363 15.38 -38.43 8.61
N SER A 364 14.97 -37.30 9.17
CA SER A 364 15.51 -36.72 10.39
C SER A 364 15.55 -37.77 11.54
N GLY A 365 16.77 -38.09 12.02
CA GLY A 365 16.97 -39.10 13.07
C GLY A 365 17.79 -40.32 12.65
N GLY A 366 18.26 -40.41 11.42
CA GLY A 366 19.28 -41.39 10.96
C GLY A 366 18.87 -42.88 10.89
N LYS A 367 17.61 -43.24 11.16
CA LYS A 367 17.17 -44.64 11.27
C LYS A 367 16.33 -45.19 10.11
N LYS A 368 15.95 -44.38 9.12
CA LYS A 368 15.24 -44.89 7.91
C LYS A 368 15.73 -44.15 6.66
N SER A 369 16.39 -44.86 5.76
CA SER A 369 16.62 -44.41 4.38
C SER A 369 15.57 -45.04 3.47
N ARG A 370 15.04 -44.27 2.55
CA ARG A 370 14.20 -44.76 1.45
C ARG A 370 14.93 -44.47 0.15
N SER A 371 15.21 -45.49 -0.62
CA SER A 371 15.68 -45.35 -1.98
C SER A 371 14.46 -45.31 -2.91
N SER A 372 14.37 -44.26 -3.71
CA SER A 372 13.32 -44.10 -4.74
C SER A 372 13.95 -43.70 -6.07
N VAL A 373 13.31 -44.11 -7.16
CA VAL A 373 13.68 -43.67 -8.51
C VAL A 373 12.53 -42.82 -9.01
N GLU A 374 12.69 -41.52 -8.91
CA GLU A 374 11.66 -40.56 -9.27
C GLU A 374 12.27 -39.28 -9.87
N PRO A 375 11.50 -38.47 -10.61
CA PRO A 375 11.99 -37.19 -11.12
C PRO A 375 12.24 -36.22 -9.96
N PHE A 376 13.35 -35.51 -10.01
CA PHE A 376 13.60 -34.40 -9.09
C PHE A 376 12.76 -33.21 -9.48
N GLU A 377 11.96 -32.69 -8.56
CA GLU A 377 11.03 -31.58 -8.85
C GLU A 377 11.73 -30.24 -9.11
N GLY A 378 12.93 -30.03 -8.53
CA GLY A 378 13.65 -28.74 -8.57
C GLY A 378 13.43 -27.88 -7.33
N VAL A 379 14.39 -26.97 -7.09
CA VAL A 379 14.35 -26.07 -5.92
C VAL A 379 13.16 -25.11 -6.00
N ILE A 380 12.90 -24.50 -7.16
CA ILE A 380 11.82 -23.52 -7.35
C ILE A 380 10.45 -24.21 -7.24
N PRO A 381 10.13 -25.26 -7.97
CA PRO A 381 8.86 -25.97 -7.80
C PRO A 381 8.65 -26.52 -6.38
N ASN A 382 9.72 -26.93 -5.69
CA ASN A 382 9.62 -27.34 -4.28
C ASN A 382 9.19 -26.18 -3.38
N PHE A 383 9.77 -24.99 -3.55
CA PHE A 383 9.35 -23.81 -2.79
C PHE A 383 7.92 -23.38 -3.13
N GLU A 384 7.50 -23.44 -4.39
CA GLU A 384 6.12 -23.13 -4.80
C GLU A 384 5.13 -24.09 -4.14
N ARG A 385 5.36 -25.40 -4.24
CA ARG A 385 4.52 -26.40 -3.60
C ARG A 385 4.45 -26.20 -2.08
N ARG A 386 5.61 -26.02 -1.42
CA ARG A 386 5.67 -25.79 0.03
C ARG A 386 4.97 -24.51 0.47
N LEU A 387 4.99 -23.46 -0.32
CA LEU A 387 4.27 -22.24 -0.03
C LEU A 387 2.75 -22.48 0.11
N HIS A 388 2.21 -23.35 -0.74
CA HIS A 388 0.78 -23.67 -0.74
C HIS A 388 0.39 -24.73 0.31
N GLU A 389 1.25 -25.71 0.56
CA GLU A 389 0.95 -26.86 1.42
C GLU A 389 1.31 -26.65 2.90
N THR A 390 2.20 -25.73 3.22
CA THR A 390 2.68 -25.58 4.61
C THR A 390 1.68 -24.89 5.53
N GLU A 391 1.52 -25.41 6.74
CA GLU A 391 0.81 -24.74 7.83
C GLU A 391 1.74 -23.84 8.67
N SER A 392 3.06 -23.96 8.50
CA SER A 392 4.04 -23.20 9.26
C SER A 392 4.17 -21.75 8.76
N GLU A 393 3.80 -20.79 9.59
CA GLU A 393 4.00 -19.37 9.30
C GLU A 393 5.47 -19.00 9.06
N TYR A 394 6.39 -19.66 9.76
CA TYR A 394 7.83 -19.45 9.56
C TYR A 394 8.27 -19.85 8.14
N VAL A 395 7.82 -21.00 7.65
CA VAL A 395 8.16 -21.47 6.29
C VAL A 395 7.56 -20.56 5.23
N ARG A 396 6.29 -20.16 5.38
CA ARG A 396 5.66 -19.16 4.48
C ARG A 396 6.45 -17.84 4.45
N TYR A 397 6.80 -17.33 5.62
CA TYR A 397 7.58 -16.12 5.74
C TYR A 397 8.97 -16.25 5.11
N TYR A 398 9.63 -17.39 5.31
CA TYR A 398 10.94 -17.66 4.70
C TYR A 398 10.84 -17.66 3.16
N ILE A 399 9.89 -18.41 2.60
CA ILE A 399 9.70 -18.50 1.14
C ILE A 399 9.28 -17.15 0.56
N SER A 400 8.41 -16.39 1.23
CA SER A 400 7.99 -15.07 0.76
C SER A 400 9.14 -14.08 0.60
N LYS A 401 10.20 -14.21 1.40
CA LYS A 401 11.43 -13.42 1.23
C LYS A 401 12.19 -13.73 -0.05
N LEU A 402 12.05 -14.95 -0.58
CA LEU A 402 12.68 -15.38 -1.82
C LEU A 402 11.88 -14.98 -3.06
N MET A 403 10.74 -14.29 -2.87
CA MET A 403 9.87 -13.85 -3.96
C MET A 403 10.08 -12.36 -4.27
N ARG A 404 9.73 -11.97 -5.49
CA ARG A 404 9.60 -10.57 -5.91
C ARG A 404 8.28 -10.34 -6.64
N PRO A 405 7.71 -9.13 -6.55
CA PRO A 405 6.55 -8.77 -7.35
C PRO A 405 6.97 -8.50 -8.79
N LEU A 406 6.36 -9.18 -9.75
CA LEU A 406 6.49 -8.90 -11.18
C LEU A 406 5.13 -8.55 -11.77
N PRO A 407 5.07 -7.70 -12.82
CA PRO A 407 3.84 -7.47 -13.55
C PRO A 407 3.21 -8.78 -14.02
N CYS A 408 1.90 -8.91 -13.85
CA CYS A 408 1.18 -10.10 -14.30
C CYS A 408 1.41 -10.34 -15.80
N PRO A 409 1.82 -11.53 -16.25
CA PRO A 409 2.13 -11.80 -17.65
C PRO A 409 0.90 -11.77 -18.57
N GLU A 410 -0.32 -11.82 -18.03
CA GLU A 410 -1.55 -11.76 -18.81
C GLU A 410 -2.07 -10.33 -18.96
N CYS A 411 -2.18 -9.58 -17.87
CA CYS A 411 -2.69 -8.21 -17.92
C CYS A 411 -1.59 -7.13 -17.95
N HIS A 412 -0.33 -7.49 -17.86
CA HIS A 412 0.81 -6.57 -17.88
C HIS A 412 0.70 -5.38 -16.91
N GLY A 413 0.05 -5.61 -15.75
CA GLY A 413 -0.14 -4.59 -14.73
C GLY A 413 -1.47 -3.84 -14.78
N THR A 414 -2.27 -3.97 -15.84
CA THR A 414 -3.55 -3.23 -16.00
C THR A 414 -4.63 -3.66 -15.03
N ARG A 415 -4.50 -4.82 -14.36
CA ARG A 415 -5.43 -5.41 -13.38
C ARG A 415 -6.76 -5.89 -13.96
N LEU A 416 -7.12 -5.46 -15.18
CA LEU A 416 -8.39 -5.77 -15.85
C LEU A 416 -8.23 -6.90 -16.86
N LYS A 417 -9.36 -7.53 -17.24
CA LYS A 417 -9.42 -8.42 -18.37
C LYS A 417 -9.08 -7.68 -19.66
N LYS A 418 -8.49 -8.40 -20.62
CA LYS A 418 -8.04 -7.84 -21.89
C LYS A 418 -9.19 -7.19 -22.70
N GLU A 419 -10.41 -7.73 -22.60
CA GLU A 419 -11.59 -7.22 -23.28
C GLU A 419 -11.91 -5.78 -22.88
N TYR A 420 -11.84 -5.48 -21.57
CA TYR A 420 -12.19 -4.16 -21.04
C TYR A 420 -11.04 -3.14 -21.13
N CYS A 421 -9.82 -3.62 -21.40
CA CYS A 421 -8.70 -2.73 -21.75
C CYS A 421 -8.84 -2.11 -23.15
N ASN A 422 -9.69 -2.68 -24.02
CA ASN A 422 -9.92 -2.20 -25.38
C ASN A 422 -11.19 -1.32 -25.51
N VAL A 423 -11.58 -0.67 -24.43
CA VAL A 423 -12.67 0.32 -24.44
C VAL A 423 -12.07 1.72 -24.25
N PHE A 424 -12.43 2.66 -25.15
CA PHE A 424 -11.77 3.95 -25.24
C PHE A 424 -12.76 5.11 -25.06
N VAL A 425 -12.35 6.13 -24.31
CA VAL A 425 -13.00 7.44 -24.26
C VAL A 425 -12.01 8.46 -24.81
N ASN A 426 -12.41 9.18 -25.86
CA ASN A 426 -11.53 10.11 -26.57
C ASN A 426 -10.15 9.52 -26.90
N GLY A 427 -10.12 8.26 -27.36
CA GLY A 427 -8.91 7.57 -27.79
C GLY A 427 -8.01 7.01 -26.65
N LYS A 428 -8.44 7.11 -25.38
CA LYS A 428 -7.72 6.57 -24.21
C LYS A 428 -8.49 5.46 -23.53
N SER A 429 -7.80 4.39 -23.19
CA SER A 429 -8.34 3.29 -22.37
C SER A 429 -8.30 3.65 -20.88
N LEU A 430 -9.10 2.95 -20.07
CA LEU A 430 -9.11 3.18 -18.63
C LEU A 430 -7.76 2.89 -17.96
N PRO A 431 -7.02 1.81 -18.29
CA PRO A 431 -5.67 1.60 -17.77
C PRO A 431 -4.70 2.74 -18.11
N GLU A 432 -4.72 3.28 -19.34
CA GLU A 432 -3.86 4.42 -19.70
C GLU A 432 -4.15 5.65 -18.84
N ILE A 433 -5.43 5.94 -18.56
CA ILE A 433 -5.80 7.07 -17.67
C ILE A 433 -5.36 6.80 -16.22
N ASN A 434 -5.45 5.57 -15.75
CA ASN A 434 -4.98 5.23 -14.41
C ASN A 434 -3.47 5.43 -14.25
N ASP A 435 -2.69 5.29 -15.33
CA ASP A 435 -1.25 5.47 -15.34
C ASP A 435 -0.82 6.94 -15.56
N PHE A 436 -1.72 7.81 -15.96
CA PHE A 436 -1.47 9.24 -15.98
C PHE A 436 -1.24 9.78 -14.57
N SER A 437 -0.41 10.79 -14.46
CA SER A 437 -0.38 11.60 -13.23
C SER A 437 -1.74 12.28 -13.02
N ILE A 438 -2.06 12.59 -11.77
CA ILE A 438 -3.32 13.29 -11.42
C ILE A 438 -3.45 14.59 -12.22
N LYS A 439 -2.31 15.28 -12.45
CA LYS A 439 -2.31 16.51 -13.25
C LYS A 439 -2.62 16.23 -14.72
N GLU A 440 -1.97 15.24 -15.33
CA GLU A 440 -2.25 14.83 -16.72
C GLU A 440 -3.69 14.34 -16.89
N SER A 441 -4.20 13.60 -15.89
CA SER A 441 -5.61 13.18 -15.87
C SER A 441 -6.55 14.39 -15.83
N TYR A 442 -6.27 15.39 -14.99
CA TYR A 442 -7.05 16.61 -14.92
C TYR A 442 -7.04 17.36 -16.26
N ASP A 443 -5.85 17.55 -16.85
CA ASP A 443 -5.69 18.22 -18.14
C ASP A 443 -6.42 17.46 -19.28
N PHE A 444 -6.39 16.11 -19.25
CA PHE A 444 -7.15 15.29 -20.19
C PHE A 444 -8.66 15.52 -20.08
N PHE A 445 -9.23 15.48 -18.86
CA PHE A 445 -10.66 15.67 -18.65
C PHE A 445 -11.10 17.13 -18.85
N ASP A 446 -10.22 18.09 -18.67
CA ASP A 446 -10.52 19.50 -18.93
C ASP A 446 -10.61 19.81 -20.41
N ASN A 447 -9.79 19.15 -21.24
CA ASN A 447 -9.74 19.30 -22.70
C ASN A 447 -10.54 18.25 -23.46
N LEU A 448 -11.39 17.46 -22.77
CA LEU A 448 -12.12 16.36 -23.36
C LEU A 448 -13.15 16.85 -24.38
N LYS A 449 -13.07 16.31 -25.60
CA LYS A 449 -14.01 16.64 -26.68
C LYS A 449 -15.06 15.55 -26.77
N LEU A 450 -16.29 15.86 -26.47
CA LEU A 450 -17.46 14.98 -26.51
C LEU A 450 -18.52 15.53 -27.45
N SER A 451 -19.30 14.64 -28.04
CA SER A 451 -20.53 15.01 -28.75
C SER A 451 -21.58 15.58 -27.79
N GLU A 452 -22.62 16.21 -28.30
CA GLU A 452 -23.74 16.76 -27.47
C GLU A 452 -24.40 15.67 -26.64
N GLN A 453 -24.59 14.48 -27.20
CA GLN A 453 -25.20 13.35 -26.53
C GLN A 453 -24.28 12.82 -25.40
N GLU A 454 -22.98 12.58 -25.68
CA GLU A 454 -22.00 12.15 -24.69
C GLU A 454 -21.83 13.19 -23.58
N THR A 455 -21.86 14.48 -23.92
CA THR A 455 -21.79 15.58 -22.94
C THR A 455 -22.99 15.55 -22.00
N SER A 456 -24.19 15.34 -22.51
CA SER A 456 -25.39 15.21 -21.67
C SER A 456 -25.30 14.06 -20.67
N ILE A 457 -24.75 12.91 -21.10
CA ILE A 457 -24.57 11.72 -20.27
C ILE A 457 -23.45 11.93 -19.22
N ALA A 458 -22.32 12.50 -19.65
CA ALA A 458 -21.11 12.56 -18.85
C ALA A 458 -20.99 13.81 -17.97
N ALA A 459 -21.81 14.86 -18.15
CA ALA A 459 -21.63 16.17 -17.50
C ALA A 459 -21.48 16.09 -15.97
N ARG A 460 -22.34 15.31 -15.30
CA ARG A 460 -22.27 15.15 -13.82
C ARG A 460 -21.05 14.35 -13.40
N ILE A 461 -20.71 13.29 -14.16
CA ILE A 461 -19.56 12.43 -13.90
C ILE A 461 -18.26 13.23 -14.05
N LEU A 462 -18.12 13.97 -15.14
CA LEU A 462 -16.98 14.85 -15.41
C LEU A 462 -16.77 15.90 -14.33
N LYS A 463 -17.86 16.53 -13.87
CA LYS A 463 -17.78 17.51 -12.78
C LYS A 463 -17.17 16.88 -11.52
N GLU A 464 -17.62 15.69 -11.14
CA GLU A 464 -17.09 14.99 -9.96
C GLU A 464 -15.63 14.57 -10.13
N ILE A 465 -15.27 14.01 -11.30
CA ILE A 465 -13.88 13.65 -11.60
C ILE A 465 -12.96 14.88 -11.51
N LYS A 466 -13.33 15.99 -12.17
CA LYS A 466 -12.55 17.24 -12.18
C LYS A 466 -12.41 17.84 -10.77
N ASN A 467 -13.48 17.84 -9.99
CA ASN A 467 -13.44 18.34 -8.62
C ASN A 467 -12.46 17.51 -7.77
N ARG A 468 -12.56 16.17 -7.78
CA ARG A 468 -11.69 15.30 -6.99
C ARG A 468 -10.22 15.38 -7.42
N LEU A 469 -9.95 15.38 -8.73
CA LEU A 469 -8.60 15.59 -9.26
C LEU A 469 -8.05 16.96 -8.86
N GLY A 470 -8.87 18.02 -8.94
CA GLY A 470 -8.53 19.37 -8.53
C GLY A 470 -8.16 19.46 -7.05
N PHE A 471 -8.91 18.79 -6.17
CA PHE A 471 -8.57 18.73 -4.74
C PHE A 471 -7.22 18.04 -4.50
N LEU A 472 -6.92 16.94 -5.19
CA LEU A 472 -5.62 16.26 -5.09
C LEU A 472 -4.46 17.14 -5.57
N ILE A 473 -4.67 17.93 -6.63
CA ILE A 473 -3.68 18.90 -7.11
C ILE A 473 -3.45 20.00 -6.08
N ASN A 474 -4.54 20.50 -5.46
CA ASN A 474 -4.48 21.55 -4.46
C ASN A 474 -3.78 21.14 -3.16
N VAL A 475 -3.79 19.84 -2.81
CA VAL A 475 -3.01 19.33 -1.68
C VAL A 475 -1.59 18.87 -2.09
N GLY A 476 -1.13 19.21 -3.31
CA GLY A 476 0.23 18.96 -3.77
C GLY A 476 0.50 17.52 -4.25
N LEU A 477 -0.53 16.74 -4.60
CA LEU A 477 -0.42 15.34 -5.03
C LEU A 477 -0.53 15.15 -6.56
N GLY A 478 -0.41 16.22 -7.35
CA GLY A 478 -0.56 16.19 -8.80
C GLY A 478 0.42 15.26 -9.54
N TYR A 479 1.51 14.84 -8.90
CA TYR A 479 2.51 13.95 -9.48
C TYR A 479 2.19 12.44 -9.31
N LEU A 480 1.26 12.07 -8.43
CA LEU A 480 0.87 10.68 -8.22
C LEU A 480 0.05 10.17 -9.41
N THR A 481 0.11 8.85 -9.67
CA THR A 481 -0.78 8.18 -10.62
C THR A 481 -1.98 7.57 -9.91
N LEU A 482 -3.11 7.45 -10.60
CA LEU A 482 -4.32 6.83 -10.03
C LEU A 482 -4.13 5.32 -9.80
N SER A 483 -3.26 4.66 -10.59
CA SER A 483 -2.91 3.24 -10.46
C SER A 483 -2.01 2.93 -9.27
N ARG A 484 -1.35 3.94 -8.67
CA ARG A 484 -0.39 3.74 -7.58
C ARG A 484 -1.03 3.05 -6.39
N SER A 485 -0.41 1.96 -5.93
CA SER A 485 -0.88 1.20 -4.78
C SER A 485 -0.83 2.05 -3.50
N ALA A 486 -1.90 1.98 -2.70
CA ALA A 486 -2.00 2.70 -1.43
C ALA A 486 -0.92 2.31 -0.41
N GLU A 487 -0.40 1.08 -0.48
CA GLU A 487 0.69 0.59 0.39
C GLU A 487 2.03 1.28 0.14
N THR A 488 2.22 1.83 -1.07
CA THR A 488 3.47 2.50 -1.47
C THR A 488 3.50 3.99 -1.13
N LEU A 489 2.41 4.50 -0.58
CA LEU A 489 2.29 5.91 -0.21
C LEU A 489 3.03 6.20 1.10
N SER A 490 3.70 7.33 1.17
CA SER A 490 4.18 7.87 2.44
C SER A 490 3.02 8.26 3.36
N GLY A 491 3.27 8.35 4.67
CA GLY A 491 2.25 8.77 5.64
C GLY A 491 1.62 10.11 5.28
N GLY A 492 2.43 11.09 4.87
CA GLY A 492 1.93 12.41 4.45
C GLY A 492 1.14 12.38 3.14
N GLU A 493 1.53 11.55 2.15
CA GLU A 493 0.73 11.37 0.92
C GLU A 493 -0.63 10.77 1.23
N SER A 494 -0.66 9.72 2.06
CA SER A 494 -1.89 9.05 2.49
C SER A 494 -2.83 10.00 3.23
N GLN A 495 -2.30 10.80 4.14
CA GLN A 495 -3.05 11.81 4.89
C GLN A 495 -3.67 12.86 3.97
N ARG A 496 -2.90 13.39 3.00
CA ARG A 496 -3.39 14.37 2.03
C ARG A 496 -4.45 13.80 1.09
N ILE A 497 -4.35 12.53 0.70
CA ILE A 497 -5.40 11.83 -0.06
C ILE A 497 -6.71 11.81 0.75
N ARG A 498 -6.64 11.44 2.03
CA ARG A 498 -7.82 11.45 2.92
C ARG A 498 -8.40 12.85 3.07
N LEU A 499 -7.54 13.86 3.25
CA LEU A 499 -7.96 15.25 3.32
C LEU A 499 -8.70 15.68 2.04
N ALA A 500 -8.13 15.41 0.87
CA ALA A 500 -8.75 15.73 -0.42
C ALA A 500 -10.11 15.04 -0.61
N SER A 501 -10.22 13.76 -0.19
CA SER A 501 -11.49 13.00 -0.26
C SER A 501 -12.55 13.59 0.66
N GLN A 502 -12.19 14.01 1.89
CA GLN A 502 -13.12 14.64 2.83
C GLN A 502 -13.60 16.02 2.37
N ILE A 503 -12.72 16.80 1.76
CA ILE A 503 -13.10 18.09 1.15
C ILE A 503 -14.10 17.87 0.03
N GLY A 504 -13.87 16.86 -0.81
CA GLY A 504 -14.77 16.46 -1.90
C GLY A 504 -16.18 16.10 -1.42
N ALA A 505 -16.33 15.65 -0.18
CA ALA A 505 -17.63 15.34 0.42
C ALA A 505 -18.47 16.59 0.75
N GLY A 506 -17.88 17.81 0.78
CA GLY A 506 -18.58 19.08 0.96
C GLY A 506 -19.33 19.22 2.30
N LEU A 507 -18.91 18.53 3.35
CA LEU A 507 -19.55 18.55 4.65
C LEU A 507 -19.41 19.92 5.33
N THR A 508 -20.48 20.39 5.98
CA THR A 508 -20.55 21.65 6.70
C THR A 508 -20.94 21.45 8.15
N GLY A 509 -20.50 22.33 9.05
CA GLY A 509 -20.79 22.23 10.48
C GLY A 509 -20.05 21.13 11.21
N VAL A 510 -18.99 20.57 10.63
CA VAL A 510 -18.16 19.48 11.15
C VAL A 510 -16.89 20.03 11.80
N MET A 511 -16.35 19.30 12.76
CA MET A 511 -15.04 19.58 13.35
C MET A 511 -14.00 18.64 12.73
N TYR A 512 -13.07 19.19 11.94
CA TYR A 512 -11.92 18.44 11.42
C TYR A 512 -10.76 18.54 12.38
N VAL A 513 -10.16 17.40 12.71
CA VAL A 513 -8.95 17.30 13.54
C VAL A 513 -7.84 16.68 12.72
N LEU A 514 -6.77 17.43 12.44
CA LEU A 514 -5.66 17.04 11.58
C LEU A 514 -4.36 16.94 12.39
N ASP A 515 -3.56 15.90 12.11
CA ASP A 515 -2.25 15.69 12.71
C ASP A 515 -1.14 16.04 11.72
N GLU A 516 -0.48 17.17 11.96
CA GLU A 516 0.70 17.64 11.19
C GLU A 516 0.54 17.51 9.65
N PRO A 517 -0.49 18.10 9.04
CA PRO A 517 -0.77 17.92 7.62
C PRO A 517 0.28 18.54 6.69
N SER A 518 1.18 19.40 7.18
CA SER A 518 2.29 20.00 6.42
C SER A 518 3.47 19.06 6.22
N ILE A 519 3.47 17.86 6.85
CA ILE A 519 4.57 16.92 6.81
C ILE A 519 4.95 16.53 5.37
N GLY A 520 6.27 16.55 5.08
CA GLY A 520 6.84 16.17 3.79
C GLY A 520 6.50 17.14 2.66
N LEU A 521 5.90 18.29 2.96
CA LEU A 521 5.65 19.34 1.98
C LEU A 521 6.85 20.29 1.83
N HIS A 522 7.08 20.70 0.58
CA HIS A 522 7.90 21.85 0.29
C HIS A 522 7.10 23.14 0.61
N GLN A 523 7.77 24.24 1.01
CA GLN A 523 7.09 25.51 1.32
C GLN A 523 6.09 25.96 0.24
N ARG A 524 6.43 25.77 -1.04
CA ARG A 524 5.54 26.08 -2.16
C ARG A 524 4.21 25.31 -2.12
N ASP A 525 4.24 24.04 -1.69
CA ASP A 525 3.05 23.21 -1.63
C ASP A 525 2.27 23.44 -0.32
N ASN A 526 2.95 23.90 0.75
CA ASN A 526 2.34 24.27 2.02
C ASN A 526 1.33 25.41 1.86
N SER A 527 1.62 26.40 1.03
CA SER A 527 0.68 27.50 0.73
C SER A 527 -0.65 26.99 0.15
N LYS A 528 -0.62 25.97 -0.70
CA LYS A 528 -1.84 25.36 -1.27
C LYS A 528 -2.64 24.60 -0.21
N LEU A 529 -1.95 23.87 0.67
CA LEU A 529 -2.58 23.19 1.80
C LEU A 529 -3.28 24.22 2.70
N LEU A 530 -2.63 25.32 3.04
CA LEU A 530 -3.22 26.38 3.86
C LEU A 530 -4.46 27.00 3.22
N MET A 531 -4.45 27.24 1.90
CA MET A 531 -5.65 27.68 1.17
C MET A 531 -6.79 26.66 1.31
N THR A 532 -6.46 25.37 1.22
CA THR A 532 -7.42 24.29 1.37
C THR A 532 -8.03 24.24 2.75
N LEU A 533 -7.23 24.37 3.82
CA LEU A 533 -7.71 24.41 5.20
C LEU A 533 -8.58 25.67 5.46
N LYS A 534 -8.19 26.82 4.92
CA LYS A 534 -9.00 28.05 4.97
C LYS A 534 -10.34 27.89 4.24
N ASN A 535 -10.36 27.21 3.11
CA ASN A 535 -11.61 26.91 2.40
C ASN A 535 -12.53 26.01 3.22
N LEU A 536 -12.01 24.94 3.85
CA LEU A 536 -12.77 24.12 4.79
C LEU A 536 -13.40 24.93 5.91
N ARG A 537 -12.64 25.85 6.51
CA ARG A 537 -13.15 26.79 7.52
C ARG A 537 -14.26 27.68 6.96
N ASN A 538 -14.05 28.26 5.76
CA ASN A 538 -14.94 29.24 5.17
C ASN A 538 -16.32 28.69 4.80
N ILE A 539 -16.43 27.39 4.57
CA ILE A 539 -17.72 26.72 4.35
C ILE A 539 -18.46 26.38 5.66
N GLY A 540 -17.95 26.84 6.82
CA GLY A 540 -18.62 26.74 8.12
C GLY A 540 -18.16 25.54 8.96
N ASN A 541 -16.92 25.08 8.80
CA ASN A 541 -16.32 24.02 9.63
C ASN A 541 -15.34 24.59 10.65
N THR A 542 -15.20 23.89 11.77
CA THR A 542 -14.12 24.11 12.73
C THR A 542 -12.94 23.23 12.31
N VAL A 543 -11.76 23.82 12.10
CA VAL A 543 -10.56 23.09 11.66
C VAL A 543 -9.52 23.18 12.76
N ILE A 544 -9.25 22.08 13.44
CA ILE A 544 -8.24 21.97 14.50
C ILE A 544 -7.03 21.23 13.91
N VAL A 545 -5.86 21.83 13.99
CA VAL A 545 -4.63 21.31 13.43
C VAL A 545 -3.56 21.23 14.52
N VAL A 546 -3.00 20.05 14.75
CA VAL A 546 -1.77 19.89 15.53
C VAL A 546 -0.61 20.20 14.60
N GLU A 547 0.18 21.22 14.87
CA GLU A 547 1.21 21.70 13.95
C GLU A 547 2.40 22.35 14.63
N HIS A 548 3.54 22.29 13.89
CA HIS A 548 4.81 22.94 14.26
C HIS A 548 5.33 23.90 13.19
N ASP A 549 4.68 23.95 12.04
CA ASP A 549 5.05 24.81 10.92
C ASP A 549 4.69 26.27 11.20
N GLU A 550 5.66 27.18 11.01
CA GLU A 550 5.49 28.61 11.26
C GLU A 550 4.42 29.23 10.37
N ASP A 551 4.41 28.90 9.06
CA ASP A 551 3.44 29.47 8.11
C ASP A 551 2.01 29.08 8.50
N THR A 552 1.80 27.85 8.98
CA THR A 552 0.51 27.36 9.45
C THR A 552 0.06 28.07 10.72
N MET A 553 0.98 28.26 11.69
CA MET A 553 0.69 29.03 12.90
C MET A 553 0.34 30.47 12.59
N ARG A 554 1.10 31.14 11.71
CA ARG A 554 0.80 32.53 11.29
C ARG A 554 -0.50 32.66 10.49
N ALA A 555 -0.96 31.61 9.85
CA ALA A 555 -2.21 31.57 9.10
C ALA A 555 -3.45 31.23 9.96
N ALA A 556 -3.25 30.83 11.23
CA ALA A 556 -4.31 30.42 12.14
C ALA A 556 -5.13 31.61 12.64
N ASP A 557 -6.42 31.37 12.89
CA ASP A 557 -7.29 32.37 13.57
C ASP A 557 -7.10 32.32 15.09
N HIS A 558 -6.67 31.20 15.64
CA HIS A 558 -6.47 30.97 17.06
C HIS A 558 -5.39 29.90 17.28
N ILE A 559 -4.50 30.13 18.23
CA ILE A 559 -3.41 29.20 18.58
C ILE A 559 -3.53 28.83 20.05
N ILE A 560 -3.24 27.57 20.35
CA ILE A 560 -3.15 27.02 21.69
C ILE A 560 -1.78 26.38 21.84
N ASP A 561 -0.92 26.98 22.68
CA ASP A 561 0.42 26.47 22.98
C ASP A 561 0.40 25.63 24.25
N ILE A 562 0.76 24.32 24.11
CA ILE A 562 0.73 23.36 25.21
C ILE A 562 2.15 23.05 25.67
N GLY A 563 2.39 23.22 26.95
CA GLY A 563 3.69 23.05 27.56
C GLY A 563 3.64 22.99 29.07
N PRO A 564 4.69 23.58 29.75
CA PRO A 564 5.93 24.14 29.15
C PRO A 564 6.95 23.12 28.69
N GLY A 565 6.86 21.88 29.19
CA GLY A 565 7.76 20.76 28.87
C GLY A 565 7.06 19.60 28.20
N ALA A 566 7.71 18.43 28.25
CA ALA A 566 7.20 17.17 27.72
C ALA A 566 6.77 16.22 28.87
N GLY A 567 5.88 15.25 28.60
CA GLY A 567 5.45 14.24 29.56
C GLY A 567 4.86 14.86 30.84
N ILE A 568 5.38 14.44 31.98
CA ILE A 568 4.93 14.95 33.29
C ILE A 568 5.14 16.47 33.46
N ASN A 569 6.04 17.07 32.69
CA ASN A 569 6.30 18.51 32.73
C ASN A 569 5.46 19.30 31.70
N GLY A 570 4.62 18.61 30.93
CA GLY A 570 3.67 19.19 29.98
C GLY A 570 2.26 19.31 30.52
N GLY A 571 1.29 19.28 29.59
CA GLY A 571 -0.15 19.15 29.86
C GLY A 571 -0.86 20.41 30.38
N LYS A 572 -0.24 21.61 30.23
CA LYS A 572 -0.85 22.91 30.56
C LYS A 572 -0.95 23.78 29.32
N VAL A 573 -1.94 24.66 29.28
CA VAL A 573 -1.96 25.79 28.33
C VAL A 573 -0.95 26.82 28.81
N VAL A 574 0.05 27.12 27.98
CA VAL A 574 1.09 28.14 28.25
C VAL A 574 0.60 29.49 27.71
N ALA A 575 0.04 29.46 26.50
CA ALA A 575 -0.50 30.64 25.84
C ALA A 575 -1.66 30.25 24.94
N GLU A 576 -2.66 31.14 24.80
CA GLU A 576 -3.78 30.98 23.85
C GLU A 576 -4.17 32.34 23.27
N GLY A 577 -4.62 32.32 22.02
CA GLY A 577 -5.08 33.58 21.36
C GLY A 577 -4.62 33.65 19.91
N THR A 578 -4.43 34.90 19.45
CA THR A 578 -3.87 35.22 18.13
C THR A 578 -2.35 34.99 18.10
N VAL A 579 -1.73 35.08 16.92
CA VAL A 579 -0.27 35.03 16.79
C VAL A 579 0.41 36.07 17.69
N GLU A 580 -0.11 37.27 17.71
CA GLU A 580 0.40 38.38 18.53
C GLU A 580 0.32 38.08 20.03
N ASP A 581 -0.77 37.45 20.48
CA ASP A 581 -0.91 37.02 21.89
C ASP A 581 0.15 36.00 22.27
N ILE A 582 0.42 35.05 21.39
CA ILE A 582 1.47 34.01 21.60
C ILE A 582 2.86 34.67 21.59
N GLU A 583 3.16 35.55 20.63
CA GLU A 583 4.44 36.26 20.56
C GLU A 583 4.72 37.13 21.80
N ASN A 584 3.68 37.68 22.40
CA ASN A 584 3.81 38.57 23.60
C ASN A 584 3.90 37.77 24.92
N THR A 585 3.60 36.47 24.93
CA THR A 585 3.63 35.64 26.13
C THR A 585 5.09 35.28 26.47
N LYS A 586 5.60 35.69 27.62
CA LYS A 586 7.00 35.57 28.02
C LYS A 586 7.46 34.11 28.27
N ASP A 587 6.56 33.23 28.69
CA ASP A 587 6.87 31.84 29.05
C ASP A 587 6.60 30.83 27.90
N SER A 588 6.18 31.34 26.75
CA SER A 588 5.95 30.52 25.57
C SER A 588 7.23 30.34 24.74
N LEU A 589 7.73 29.11 24.69
CA LEU A 589 8.84 28.78 23.79
C LEU A 589 8.47 28.99 22.32
N THR A 590 7.25 28.61 21.95
CA THR A 590 6.71 28.83 20.62
C THR A 590 6.67 30.34 20.29
N GLY A 591 6.19 31.13 21.23
CA GLY A 591 6.18 32.61 21.11
C GLY A 591 7.57 33.22 20.96
N ASP A 592 8.57 32.69 21.68
CA ASP A 592 9.96 33.15 21.56
C ASP A 592 10.53 32.93 20.15
N TYR A 593 10.22 31.75 19.52
CA TYR A 593 10.63 31.45 18.14
C TYR A 593 9.86 32.30 17.12
N LEU A 594 8.54 32.45 17.26
CA LEU A 594 7.71 33.24 16.35
C LEU A 594 8.10 34.74 16.38
N ALA A 595 8.39 35.27 17.57
CA ALA A 595 8.84 36.66 17.74
C ALA A 595 10.33 36.85 17.37
N GLY A 596 11.06 35.80 17.00
CA GLY A 596 12.48 35.88 16.68
C GLY A 596 13.41 36.13 17.87
N ARG A 597 12.90 36.08 19.11
CA ARG A 597 13.74 36.17 20.34
C ARG A 597 14.66 34.98 20.49
N LYS A 598 14.19 33.81 20.08
CA LYS A 598 15.00 32.57 19.92
C LYS A 598 15.08 32.18 18.46
N LYS A 599 16.21 31.64 18.06
CA LYS A 599 16.43 31.11 16.70
C LYS A 599 17.46 30.00 16.71
N ILE A 600 17.41 29.13 15.74
CA ILE A 600 18.46 28.14 15.47
C ILE A 600 19.58 28.87 14.75
N GLU A 601 20.76 28.92 15.37
CA GLU A 601 21.89 29.63 14.80
C GLU A 601 22.47 28.94 13.57
N ILE A 602 22.73 29.74 12.53
CA ILE A 602 23.43 29.24 11.32
C ILE A 602 24.92 29.18 11.62
N PRO A 603 25.58 28.01 11.42
CA PRO A 603 27.02 27.89 11.68
C PRO A 603 27.87 28.88 10.88
N LYS A 604 28.70 29.66 11.54
CA LYS A 604 29.61 30.61 10.90
C LYS A 604 30.72 29.93 10.10
N LYS A 605 31.15 28.73 10.51
CA LYS A 605 32.12 27.89 9.81
C LYS A 605 31.49 26.58 9.45
N ARG A 606 31.67 26.16 8.19
CA ARG A 606 31.22 24.87 7.69
C ARG A 606 32.40 24.03 7.25
N GLU A 607 32.32 22.70 7.38
CA GLU A 607 33.32 21.78 6.84
C GLU A 607 33.41 21.91 5.32
N LYS A 608 34.63 21.96 4.82
CA LYS A 608 34.88 22.04 3.37
C LYS A 608 34.87 20.66 2.74
N ALA A 609 34.14 20.49 1.66
CA ALA A 609 34.18 19.29 0.85
C ALA A 609 35.58 19.03 0.31
N GLN A 610 36.14 17.83 0.56
CA GLN A 610 37.41 17.39 0.00
C GLN A 610 37.16 16.72 -1.34
N LYS A 611 37.64 17.31 -2.46
CA LYS A 611 37.45 16.76 -3.81
C LYS A 611 37.99 15.33 -4.00
N SER A 612 38.95 14.91 -3.18
CA SER A 612 39.52 13.55 -3.18
C SER A 612 38.67 12.52 -2.43
N LYS A 613 37.66 12.95 -1.64
CA LYS A 613 36.82 12.08 -0.82
C LYS A 613 35.36 12.34 -1.11
N MET A 614 34.91 11.80 -2.24
CA MET A 614 33.53 11.96 -2.73
C MET A 614 32.91 10.59 -2.97
N LEU A 615 31.71 10.39 -2.47
CA LEU A 615 30.83 9.29 -2.86
C LEU A 615 30.01 9.77 -4.05
N THR A 616 30.19 9.16 -5.23
CA THR A 616 29.55 9.60 -6.45
C THR A 616 28.73 8.48 -7.08
N LEU A 617 27.46 8.78 -7.33
CA LEU A 617 26.53 7.98 -8.14
C LEU A 617 26.40 8.59 -9.51
N LYS A 618 26.52 7.78 -10.58
CA LYS A 618 26.40 8.22 -11.96
C LYS A 618 25.24 7.51 -12.65
N GLY A 619 24.54 8.25 -13.50
CA GLY A 619 23.55 7.68 -14.40
C GLY A 619 22.28 7.18 -13.72
N CYS A 620 21.83 7.81 -12.64
CA CYS A 620 20.61 7.41 -11.94
C CYS A 620 19.37 7.71 -12.80
N ARG A 621 18.57 6.65 -13.08
CA ARG A 621 17.41 6.70 -14.01
C ARG A 621 16.14 6.09 -13.41
N GLY A 622 16.10 5.83 -12.10
CA GLY A 622 14.91 5.30 -11.44
C GLY A 622 13.75 6.30 -11.49
N ASN A 623 12.53 5.81 -11.66
CA ASN A 623 11.30 6.60 -11.69
C ASN A 623 11.43 7.86 -12.57
N ASN A 624 11.35 9.05 -11.98
CA ASN A 624 11.42 10.33 -12.68
C ASN A 624 12.84 10.90 -12.83
N LEU A 625 13.88 10.20 -12.38
CA LEU A 625 15.27 10.66 -12.52
C LEU A 625 15.73 10.59 -13.97
N LYS A 626 16.30 11.70 -14.48
CA LYS A 626 16.74 11.86 -15.85
C LYS A 626 18.26 11.79 -15.95
N ASN A 627 18.83 10.59 -15.80
CA ASN A 627 20.27 10.35 -15.90
C ASN A 627 21.09 11.24 -14.95
N VAL A 628 20.71 11.28 -13.69
CA VAL A 628 21.29 12.18 -12.68
C VAL A 628 22.63 11.65 -12.19
N THR A 629 23.63 12.53 -12.11
CA THR A 629 24.89 12.27 -11.41
C THR A 629 24.90 13.09 -10.12
N ALA A 630 25.07 12.42 -8.99
CA ALA A 630 25.11 13.05 -7.66
C ALA A 630 26.40 12.70 -6.91
N SER A 631 27.02 13.68 -6.29
CA SER A 631 28.24 13.52 -5.49
C SER A 631 28.03 13.99 -4.07
N PHE A 632 28.38 13.14 -3.12
CA PHE A 632 28.22 13.37 -1.69
C PHE A 632 29.60 13.45 -1.03
N PRO A 633 30.03 14.61 -0.48
CA PRO A 633 31.32 14.75 0.17
C PRO A 633 31.36 13.93 1.47
N VAL A 634 32.44 13.17 1.63
CA VAL A 634 32.69 12.36 2.83
C VAL A 634 33.12 13.27 4.02
N GLY A 635 32.64 12.96 5.23
CA GLY A 635 32.91 13.73 6.45
C GLY A 635 32.12 15.04 6.56
N CYS A 636 31.07 15.19 5.73
CA CYS A 636 30.21 16.37 5.72
C CYS A 636 28.76 16.01 6.10
N PHE A 637 28.03 16.99 6.62
CA PHE A 637 26.58 16.93 6.78
C PHE A 637 25.94 17.40 5.46
N VAL A 638 25.37 16.48 4.71
CA VAL A 638 24.80 16.70 3.37
C VAL A 638 23.28 16.68 3.43
N VAL A 639 22.64 17.69 2.87
CA VAL A 639 21.16 17.77 2.80
C VAL A 639 20.72 17.65 1.34
N VAL A 640 19.84 16.69 1.06
CA VAL A 640 19.17 16.52 -0.23
C VAL A 640 17.77 17.13 -0.13
N THR A 641 17.51 18.16 -0.90
CA THR A 641 16.26 18.93 -0.85
C THR A 641 15.59 19.03 -2.22
N GLY A 642 14.35 19.47 -2.26
CA GLY A 642 13.54 19.65 -3.47
C GLY A 642 12.05 19.48 -3.21
N VAL A 643 11.21 19.85 -4.17
CA VAL A 643 9.75 19.71 -4.09
C VAL A 643 9.32 18.27 -3.90
N SER A 644 8.10 18.06 -3.40
CA SER A 644 7.50 16.72 -3.30
C SER A 644 7.44 16.05 -4.69
N GLY A 645 7.79 14.77 -4.75
CA GLY A 645 7.85 14.01 -6.02
C GLY A 645 9.02 14.36 -6.95
N SER A 646 10.02 15.15 -6.52
CA SER A 646 11.18 15.50 -7.36
C SER A 646 12.20 14.37 -7.58
N GLY A 647 12.06 13.23 -6.88
CA GLY A 647 12.97 12.08 -7.01
C GLY A 647 14.02 11.98 -5.90
N LYS A 648 13.90 12.75 -4.79
CA LYS A 648 14.83 12.68 -3.64
C LYS A 648 14.95 11.25 -3.08
N SER A 649 13.81 10.63 -2.76
CA SER A 649 13.80 9.27 -2.21
C SER A 649 14.31 8.24 -3.22
N THR A 650 13.99 8.40 -4.50
CA THR A 650 14.51 7.52 -5.56
C THR A 650 16.04 7.61 -5.67
N LEU A 651 16.62 8.81 -5.58
CA LEU A 651 18.07 8.99 -5.61
C LEU A 651 18.74 8.41 -4.36
N VAL A 652 18.19 8.71 -3.18
CA VAL A 652 18.83 8.36 -1.90
C VAL A 652 18.42 6.97 -1.45
N ASN A 653 17.10 6.69 -1.24
CA ASN A 653 16.63 5.44 -0.66
C ASN A 653 16.68 4.30 -1.68
N ASP A 654 16.11 4.50 -2.89
CA ASP A 654 15.99 3.43 -3.86
C ASP A 654 17.30 3.16 -4.63
N THR A 655 18.24 4.13 -4.69
CA THR A 655 19.52 3.96 -5.38
C THR A 655 20.69 3.89 -4.39
N LEU A 656 21.05 5.00 -3.72
CA LEU A 656 22.25 5.08 -2.88
C LEU A 656 22.23 4.06 -1.73
N VAL A 657 21.13 4.02 -0.96
CA VAL A 657 21.03 3.12 0.20
C VAL A 657 21.12 1.67 -0.25
N ARG A 658 20.36 1.28 -1.30
CA ARG A 658 20.36 -0.10 -1.80
C ARG A 658 21.72 -0.57 -2.30
N VAL A 659 22.40 0.31 -3.05
CA VAL A 659 23.78 0.03 -3.52
C VAL A 659 24.74 -0.12 -2.34
N ALA A 660 24.69 0.80 -1.39
CA ALA A 660 25.61 0.78 -0.25
C ALA A 660 25.33 -0.36 0.73
N GLU A 661 24.06 -0.75 0.96
CA GLU A 661 23.73 -1.93 1.77
C GLU A 661 24.28 -3.22 1.16
N ARG A 662 24.19 -3.35 -0.17
CA ARG A 662 24.73 -4.50 -0.89
C ARG A 662 26.25 -4.58 -0.79
N GLU A 663 26.95 -3.47 -1.04
CA GLU A 663 28.41 -3.44 -1.12
C GLU A 663 29.10 -3.40 0.26
N LEU A 664 28.52 -2.66 1.23
CA LEU A 664 29.16 -2.47 2.55
C LEU A 664 28.67 -3.46 3.62
N ASN A 665 27.37 -3.75 3.65
CA ASN A 665 26.81 -4.60 4.70
C ASN A 665 26.68 -6.07 4.27
N GLY A 666 26.97 -6.41 2.99
CA GLY A 666 26.83 -7.76 2.45
C GLY A 666 25.39 -8.28 2.51
N VAL A 667 24.44 -7.39 2.70
CA VAL A 667 23.01 -7.74 2.71
C VAL A 667 22.59 -7.87 1.25
N THR A 668 22.18 -9.06 0.85
CA THR A 668 21.37 -9.25 -0.34
C THR A 668 20.06 -8.52 -0.10
N ALA A 669 20.01 -7.28 -0.57
CA ALA A 669 18.84 -6.44 -0.41
C ALA A 669 17.61 -7.15 -1.00
N ASN A 670 16.49 -7.09 -0.30
CA ASN A 670 15.23 -7.66 -0.77
C ASN A 670 14.74 -6.99 -2.06
N ASP A 671 15.32 -5.84 -2.44
CA ASP A 671 14.98 -5.06 -3.64
C ASP A 671 16.26 -4.62 -4.36
N ASP A 672 16.28 -4.76 -5.67
CA ASP A 672 17.35 -4.26 -6.51
C ASP A 672 17.43 -2.72 -6.43
N PRO A 673 18.63 -2.12 -6.49
CA PRO A 673 18.75 -0.68 -6.60
C PRO A 673 18.11 -0.18 -7.88
N ALA A 674 17.53 1.03 -7.82
CA ALA A 674 17.01 1.69 -9.00
C ALA A 674 18.13 1.85 -10.08
N PRO A 675 17.80 1.85 -11.38
CA PRO A 675 18.81 1.81 -12.45
C PRO A 675 19.82 2.95 -12.33
N TYR A 676 21.12 2.59 -12.34
CA TYR A 676 22.27 3.50 -12.31
C TYR A 676 23.42 2.93 -13.12
N ASP A 677 24.42 3.75 -13.52
CA ASP A 677 25.58 3.29 -14.29
C ASP A 677 26.72 2.80 -13.39
N SER A 678 27.12 3.61 -12.42
CA SER A 678 28.24 3.27 -11.54
C SER A 678 28.22 4.05 -10.22
N VAL A 679 28.89 3.48 -9.23
CA VAL A 679 29.15 4.11 -7.94
C VAL A 679 30.67 4.13 -7.69
N SER A 680 31.17 5.17 -7.05
CA SER A 680 32.58 5.28 -6.63
C SER A 680 32.66 6.00 -5.30
N GLY A 681 33.68 5.68 -4.49
CA GLY A 681 33.90 6.30 -3.17
C GLY A 681 33.29 5.53 -2.00
N LEU A 682 32.73 4.34 -2.20
CA LEU A 682 32.22 3.48 -1.14
C LEU A 682 33.34 2.95 -0.24
N GLU A 683 34.56 2.85 -0.73
CA GLU A 683 35.77 2.45 0.01
C GLU A 683 36.11 3.34 1.21
N HIS A 684 35.52 4.53 1.27
CA HIS A 684 35.68 5.44 2.41
C HIS A 684 34.81 5.04 3.62
N PHE A 685 33.88 4.11 3.45
CA PHE A 685 32.94 3.68 4.46
C PHE A 685 33.13 2.20 4.82
N ASP A 686 32.84 1.86 6.07
CA ASP A 686 32.84 0.48 6.57
C ASP A 686 31.42 -0.11 6.67
N LYS A 687 30.42 0.73 6.77
CA LYS A 687 28.98 0.34 6.84
C LYS A 687 28.07 1.50 6.51
N ILE A 688 26.84 1.17 6.16
CA ILE A 688 25.73 2.13 6.05
C ILE A 688 24.67 1.85 7.11
N ILE A 689 24.09 2.93 7.66
CA ILE A 689 22.99 2.89 8.61
C ILE A 689 21.89 3.81 8.09
N CYS A 690 20.75 3.23 7.76
CA CYS A 690 19.56 3.96 7.36
C CYS A 690 18.62 4.15 8.57
N ILE A 691 18.20 5.39 8.80
CA ILE A 691 17.31 5.79 9.90
C ILE A 691 16.07 6.42 9.28
N ASP A 692 15.05 5.59 9.10
CA ASP A 692 13.74 5.94 8.55
C ASP A 692 12.67 6.05 9.64
N GLN A 693 11.47 6.46 9.26
CA GLN A 693 10.31 6.62 10.14
C GLN A 693 9.53 5.31 10.39
N SER A 694 10.02 4.17 9.90
CA SER A 694 9.35 2.88 10.12
C SER A 694 9.32 2.52 11.61
N PRO A 695 8.29 1.81 12.09
CA PRO A 695 8.20 1.40 13.50
C PRO A 695 9.41 0.59 13.97
N ILE A 696 9.81 0.75 15.23
CA ILE A 696 10.91 -0.02 15.85
C ILE A 696 10.56 -1.49 16.12
N GLY A 697 9.31 -1.88 15.84
CA GLY A 697 8.83 -3.25 15.95
C GLY A 697 7.34 -3.32 15.59
N ARG A 698 6.88 -4.52 15.23
CA ARG A 698 5.50 -4.77 14.77
C ARG A 698 4.58 -5.35 15.84
N THR A 699 5.10 -5.64 17.01
CA THR A 699 4.36 -6.29 18.10
C THR A 699 4.38 -5.43 19.36
N PRO A 700 3.39 -5.54 20.26
CA PRO A 700 3.37 -4.87 21.56
C PRO A 700 4.56 -5.21 22.47
N ARG A 701 5.29 -6.31 22.19
CA ARG A 701 6.51 -6.72 22.92
C ARG A 701 7.71 -5.87 22.60
N SER A 702 7.75 -5.27 21.42
CA SER A 702 8.81 -4.34 21.04
C SER A 702 8.59 -3.02 21.76
N ASN A 703 9.63 -2.53 22.45
CA ASN A 703 9.60 -1.28 23.18
C ASN A 703 11.00 -0.61 23.14
N PRO A 704 11.13 0.66 23.57
CA PRO A 704 12.42 1.37 23.56
C PRO A 704 13.51 0.62 24.29
N ALA A 705 13.22 0.07 25.49
CA ALA A 705 14.22 -0.63 26.31
C ALA A 705 14.79 -1.87 25.59
N THR A 706 13.95 -2.63 24.89
CA THR A 706 14.40 -3.80 24.11
C THR A 706 15.15 -3.39 22.87
N TYR A 707 14.68 -2.36 22.16
CA TYR A 707 15.27 -1.93 20.89
C TYR A 707 16.68 -1.34 21.06
N VAL A 708 16.89 -0.51 22.09
CA VAL A 708 18.21 0.10 22.39
C VAL A 708 19.14 -0.90 23.08
N GLY A 709 18.64 -2.09 23.46
CA GLY A 709 19.40 -3.11 24.18
C GLY A 709 19.60 -2.79 25.65
N LEU A 710 18.84 -1.85 26.20
CA LEU A 710 18.84 -1.46 27.60
C LEU A 710 18.26 -2.55 28.51
N PHE A 711 17.23 -3.23 28.01
CA PHE A 711 16.48 -4.21 28.79
C PHE A 711 17.33 -5.44 29.18
N SER A 712 18.33 -5.81 28.39
CA SER A 712 19.25 -6.89 28.75
C SER A 712 20.07 -6.53 30.00
N ASP A 713 20.58 -5.32 30.08
CA ASP A 713 21.35 -4.85 31.23
C ASP A 713 20.48 -4.76 32.50
N ILE A 714 19.22 -4.34 32.35
CA ILE A 714 18.23 -4.28 33.45
C ILE A 714 17.96 -5.71 33.98
N ARG A 715 17.69 -6.68 33.07
CA ARG A 715 17.44 -8.07 33.47
C ARG A 715 18.63 -8.68 34.21
N ASP A 716 19.86 -8.41 33.77
CA ASP A 716 21.07 -8.87 34.40
C ASP A 716 21.26 -8.26 35.79
N LEU A 717 20.87 -7.00 35.96
CA LEU A 717 20.89 -6.30 37.25
C LEU A 717 19.89 -6.94 38.23
N PHE A 718 18.63 -7.19 37.79
CA PHE A 718 17.64 -7.86 38.63
C PHE A 718 18.05 -9.30 39.00
N ALA A 719 18.66 -10.04 38.09
CA ALA A 719 19.18 -11.39 38.38
C ALA A 719 20.32 -11.38 39.42
N LYS A 720 21.03 -10.25 39.58
CA LYS A 720 22.10 -10.10 40.58
C LYS A 720 21.63 -9.68 41.97
N THR A 721 20.33 -9.35 42.13
CA THR A 721 19.75 -9.04 43.46
C THR A 721 19.88 -10.22 44.43
N PRO A 722 20.02 -9.98 45.76
CA PRO A 722 20.12 -11.06 46.73
C PRO A 722 18.94 -12.03 46.67
N GLU A 723 17.71 -11.51 46.49
CA GLU A 723 16.50 -12.31 46.44
C GLU A 723 16.42 -13.17 45.18
N ALA A 724 16.79 -12.63 44.01
CA ALA A 724 16.83 -13.41 42.76
C ALA A 724 17.84 -14.56 42.86
N ARG A 725 19.03 -14.29 43.46
CA ARG A 725 20.06 -15.33 43.68
C ARG A 725 19.60 -16.40 44.65
N ALA A 726 18.91 -16.03 45.74
CA ALA A 726 18.41 -16.98 46.70
C ALA A 726 17.33 -17.91 46.10
N ARG A 727 16.56 -17.43 45.11
CA ARG A 727 15.56 -18.20 44.36
C ARG A 727 16.12 -18.90 43.13
N GLY A 728 17.41 -18.76 42.81
CA GLY A 728 18.03 -19.33 41.61
C GLY A 728 17.53 -18.70 40.31
N TYR A 729 17.06 -17.45 40.33
CA TYR A 729 16.55 -16.77 39.16
C TYR A 729 17.69 -16.20 38.30
N THR A 730 17.68 -16.58 37.01
CA THR A 730 18.60 -16.06 36.00
C THR A 730 17.97 -14.87 35.26
N SER A 731 18.74 -14.17 34.42
CA SER A 731 18.23 -13.06 33.60
C SER A 731 17.07 -13.47 32.66
N GLY A 732 16.96 -14.75 32.32
CA GLY A 732 15.81 -15.29 31.55
C GLY A 732 14.49 -15.19 32.29
N ARG A 733 14.48 -15.29 33.63
CA ARG A 733 13.30 -15.15 34.47
C ARG A 733 12.65 -13.76 34.33
N PHE A 734 13.46 -12.74 34.13
CA PHE A 734 13.05 -11.35 33.98
C PHE A 734 12.75 -10.95 32.53
N SER A 735 12.66 -11.92 31.60
CA SER A 735 12.25 -11.69 30.22
C SER A 735 10.77 -11.96 30.03
N PHE A 736 10.02 -10.98 29.53
CA PHE A 736 8.62 -11.19 29.14
C PHE A 736 8.45 -11.98 27.82
N ASN A 737 9.55 -12.29 27.11
CA ASN A 737 9.53 -13.11 25.88
C ASN A 737 9.73 -14.61 26.15
N VAL A 738 10.21 -14.98 27.32
CA VAL A 738 10.59 -16.37 27.68
C VAL A 738 9.65 -16.91 28.73
N LYS A 739 9.26 -18.20 28.59
CA LYS A 739 8.47 -18.89 29.62
C LYS A 739 9.20 -18.94 30.97
N GLY A 740 8.44 -18.94 32.04
CA GLY A 740 8.92 -19.08 33.42
C GLY A 740 8.73 -17.84 34.28
N GLY A 741 8.97 -16.62 33.73
CA GLY A 741 8.76 -15.36 34.47
C GLY A 741 7.65 -14.48 33.97
N ARG A 742 7.18 -14.69 32.75
CA ARG A 742 6.11 -13.91 32.13
C ARG A 742 4.73 -14.38 32.58
N CYS A 743 3.75 -13.52 32.46
CA CYS A 743 2.35 -13.90 32.53
C CYS A 743 1.98 -14.82 31.35
N GLU A 744 1.49 -16.00 31.61
CA GLU A 744 1.16 -16.96 30.53
C GLU A 744 -0.18 -16.66 29.86
N ALA A 745 -1.12 -15.95 30.49
CA ALA A 745 -2.38 -15.55 29.88
C ALA A 745 -2.18 -14.58 28.72
N CYS A 746 -1.38 -13.52 28.89
CA CYS A 746 -1.02 -12.59 27.83
C CYS A 746 0.32 -12.92 27.16
N GLN A 747 0.99 -13.99 27.56
CA GLN A 747 2.31 -14.40 27.07
C GLN A 747 3.37 -13.29 27.13
N GLY A 748 3.23 -12.35 28.08
CA GLY A 748 4.16 -11.24 28.28
C GLY A 748 3.80 -9.97 27.50
N ASP A 749 2.71 -9.93 26.77
CA ASP A 749 2.27 -8.73 26.04
C ASP A 749 1.73 -7.63 26.96
N GLY A 750 1.18 -8.03 28.13
CA GLY A 750 0.46 -7.13 29.04
C GLY A 750 -0.96 -6.85 28.59
N THR A 751 -1.28 -7.14 27.34
CA THR A 751 -2.59 -6.99 26.73
C THR A 751 -3.01 -8.29 26.03
N ILE A 752 -4.32 -8.49 25.87
CA ILE A 752 -4.89 -9.60 25.09
C ILE A 752 -5.45 -9.01 23.81
N ARG A 753 -5.03 -9.55 22.68
CA ARG A 753 -5.55 -9.17 21.36
C ARG A 753 -6.90 -9.82 21.15
N VAL A 754 -7.93 -9.04 20.94
CA VAL A 754 -9.26 -9.47 20.51
C VAL A 754 -9.36 -9.18 19.01
N SER A 755 -9.37 -10.25 18.20
CA SER A 755 -9.51 -10.13 16.76
C SER A 755 -10.95 -9.80 16.38
N MET A 756 -11.13 -8.74 15.61
CA MET A 756 -12.41 -8.25 15.11
C MET A 756 -12.46 -8.47 13.60
N ASN A 757 -13.27 -9.41 13.11
CA ASN A 757 -13.29 -9.87 11.71
C ASN A 757 -13.39 -8.77 10.64
N PHE A 758 -14.02 -7.64 10.95
CA PHE A 758 -14.21 -6.51 10.00
C PHE A 758 -13.70 -5.16 10.54
N LEU A 759 -13.17 -5.13 11.76
CA LEU A 759 -12.66 -3.94 12.43
C LEU A 759 -11.20 -4.15 12.82
N PRO A 760 -10.44 -3.07 13.09
CA PRO A 760 -9.09 -3.21 13.66
C PRO A 760 -9.11 -4.00 14.97
N ASP A 761 -8.10 -4.83 15.17
CA ASP A 761 -7.96 -5.60 16.41
C ASP A 761 -7.92 -4.69 17.63
N VAL A 762 -8.64 -5.09 18.68
CA VAL A 762 -8.66 -4.37 19.96
C VAL A 762 -7.70 -5.05 20.93
N TYR A 763 -6.90 -4.25 21.62
CA TYR A 763 -5.98 -4.71 22.66
C TYR A 763 -6.53 -4.35 24.03
N VAL A 764 -6.96 -5.37 24.78
CA VAL A 764 -7.51 -5.20 26.12
C VAL A 764 -6.45 -5.53 27.16
N LYS A 765 -6.37 -4.76 28.25
CA LYS A 765 -5.45 -5.01 29.34
C LYS A 765 -5.65 -6.42 29.92
N CYS A 766 -4.57 -7.15 30.13
CA CYS A 766 -4.66 -8.51 30.68
C CYS A 766 -5.10 -8.48 32.14
N GLU A 767 -6.25 -9.09 32.46
CA GLU A 767 -6.81 -9.12 33.81
C GLU A 767 -5.92 -9.90 34.78
N GLN A 768 -5.25 -10.97 34.33
CA GLN A 768 -4.44 -11.81 35.25
C GLN A 768 -3.19 -11.09 35.77
N CYS A 769 -2.48 -10.33 34.93
CA CYS A 769 -1.29 -9.60 35.34
C CYS A 769 -1.52 -8.10 35.51
N ASP A 770 -2.72 -7.61 35.29
CA ASP A 770 -3.08 -6.20 35.33
C ASP A 770 -2.11 -5.32 34.48
N GLY A 771 -1.79 -5.81 33.28
CA GLY A 771 -0.87 -5.14 32.36
C GLY A 771 0.62 -5.27 32.71
N LYS A 772 0.99 -5.85 33.83
CA LYS A 772 2.37 -5.91 34.34
C LYS A 772 3.28 -6.87 33.60
N ARG A 773 2.78 -7.67 32.64
CA ARG A 773 3.53 -8.61 31.78
C ARG A 773 4.15 -9.83 32.45
N TYR A 774 4.31 -9.84 33.78
CA TYR A 774 5.00 -10.89 34.55
C TYR A 774 4.06 -11.63 35.49
N ASN A 775 4.49 -12.80 35.93
CA ASN A 775 3.81 -13.53 36.98
C ASN A 775 4.16 -12.94 38.38
N ARG A 776 3.36 -13.32 39.38
CA ARG A 776 3.48 -12.76 40.73
C ARG A 776 4.86 -13.00 41.35
N GLU A 777 5.40 -14.18 41.20
CA GLU A 777 6.68 -14.57 41.81
C GLU A 777 7.87 -13.75 41.26
N THR A 778 7.83 -13.37 39.98
CA THR A 778 8.85 -12.50 39.36
C THR A 778 8.74 -11.07 39.86
N LEU A 779 7.49 -10.60 40.12
CA LEU A 779 7.25 -9.25 40.62
C LEU A 779 7.58 -9.08 42.13
N GLU A 780 7.80 -10.17 42.86
CA GLU A 780 8.30 -10.08 44.23
C GLU A 780 9.74 -9.64 44.35
N VAL A 781 10.53 -9.83 43.28
CA VAL A 781 11.94 -9.41 43.26
C VAL A 781 12.02 -7.89 43.02
N LEU A 782 12.62 -7.19 43.98
CA LEU A 782 12.75 -5.73 43.98
C LEU A 782 14.23 -5.29 43.80
N TYR A 783 14.42 -4.23 43.04
CA TYR A 783 15.65 -3.45 42.99
C TYR A 783 15.34 -2.01 43.41
N LYS A 784 16.00 -1.52 44.48
CA LYS A 784 15.67 -0.21 45.09
C LYS A 784 14.17 0.02 45.33
N GLY A 785 13.45 -1.04 45.76
CA GLY A 785 12.03 -0.97 46.06
C GLY A 785 11.10 -0.97 44.86
N LYS A 786 11.59 -1.22 43.64
CA LYS A 786 10.82 -1.26 42.40
C LYS A 786 10.87 -2.63 41.75
N THR A 787 9.75 -3.11 41.23
CA THR A 787 9.66 -4.30 40.41
C THR A 787 10.18 -4.03 39.00
N ILE A 788 10.45 -5.10 38.23
CA ILE A 788 10.86 -4.94 36.82
C ILE A 788 9.74 -4.33 35.96
N SER A 789 8.47 -4.54 36.32
CA SER A 789 7.33 -3.88 35.67
C SER A 789 7.31 -2.38 35.96
N ASP A 790 7.52 -1.96 37.23
CA ASP A 790 7.59 -0.54 37.58
C ASP A 790 8.71 0.19 36.83
N VAL A 791 9.82 -0.51 36.58
CA VAL A 791 10.93 0.03 35.79
C VAL A 791 10.53 0.23 34.32
N LEU A 792 9.77 -0.69 33.74
CA LEU A 792 9.26 -0.51 32.38
C LEU A 792 8.25 0.65 32.26
N ASP A 793 7.55 0.96 33.35
CA ASP A 793 6.58 2.06 33.40
C ASP A 793 7.24 3.42 33.65
N MET A 794 8.53 3.45 34.04
CA MET A 794 9.28 4.71 34.18
C MET A 794 9.49 5.37 32.80
N ASN A 795 9.40 6.70 32.78
CA ASN A 795 9.90 7.45 31.64
C ASN A 795 11.45 7.50 31.65
N VAL A 796 12.05 7.91 30.53
CA VAL A 796 13.51 7.92 30.35
C VAL A 796 14.21 8.80 31.39
N GLU A 797 13.61 9.95 31.75
CA GLU A 797 14.14 10.90 32.76
C GLU A 797 14.18 10.26 34.15
N GLN A 798 13.05 9.68 34.60
CA GLN A 798 12.95 8.97 35.86
C GLN A 798 13.90 7.76 35.93
N ALA A 799 13.98 7.01 34.82
CA ALA A 799 14.87 5.86 34.73
C ALA A 799 16.35 6.26 34.79
N LEU A 800 16.71 7.40 34.19
CA LEU A 800 18.10 7.92 34.27
C LEU A 800 18.50 8.26 35.70
N GLU A 801 17.62 8.93 36.47
CA GLU A 801 17.82 9.22 37.88
C GLU A 801 17.93 7.93 38.70
N PHE A 802 17.01 6.98 38.47
CA PHE A 802 16.96 5.70 39.20
C PHE A 802 18.23 4.83 38.99
N PHE A 803 18.76 4.83 37.75
CA PHE A 803 19.94 4.02 37.37
C PHE A 803 21.24 4.82 37.28
N GLU A 804 21.34 6.02 37.83
CA GLU A 804 22.52 6.88 37.72
C GLU A 804 23.80 6.17 38.11
N ALA A 805 23.75 5.32 39.14
CA ALA A 805 24.88 4.54 39.63
C ALA A 805 25.27 3.33 38.78
N VAL A 806 24.55 3.03 37.68
CA VAL A 806 24.79 1.88 36.80
C VAL A 806 25.20 2.37 35.40
N PRO A 807 26.50 2.53 35.11
CA PRO A 807 26.98 3.20 33.90
C PRO A 807 26.51 2.56 32.61
N SER A 808 26.37 1.23 32.53
CA SER A 808 25.90 0.51 31.33
C SER A 808 24.45 0.89 30.97
N ILE A 809 23.62 1.13 31.98
CA ILE A 809 22.21 1.55 31.81
C ILE A 809 22.16 3.06 31.60
N ALA A 810 22.80 3.84 32.47
CA ALA A 810 22.79 5.29 32.45
C ALA A 810 23.25 5.88 31.11
N ASN A 811 24.29 5.32 30.48
CA ASN A 811 24.81 5.81 29.21
C ASN A 811 23.79 5.65 28.08
N LYS A 812 23.08 4.53 28.02
CA LYS A 812 22.00 4.30 27.01
C LYS A 812 20.81 5.22 27.26
N LEU A 813 20.43 5.48 28.51
CA LEU A 813 19.38 6.44 28.84
C LEU A 813 19.77 7.87 28.48
N LYS A 814 21.05 8.27 28.69
CA LYS A 814 21.56 9.57 28.25
C LYS A 814 21.44 9.78 26.75
N THR A 815 21.64 8.75 25.92
CA THR A 815 21.47 8.89 24.47
C THR A 815 20.00 9.13 24.09
N LEU A 816 19.05 8.51 24.80
CA LEU A 816 17.61 8.79 24.63
C LEU A 816 17.25 10.23 25.04
N MET A 817 17.84 10.72 26.13
CA MET A 817 17.68 12.12 26.55
C MET A 817 18.22 13.10 25.51
N GLN A 818 19.40 12.83 24.95
CA GLN A 818 20.05 13.69 23.94
C GLN A 818 19.21 13.87 22.68
N VAL A 819 18.45 12.85 22.27
CA VAL A 819 17.54 12.94 21.10
C VAL A 819 16.16 13.51 21.46
N GLY A 820 15.97 14.05 22.68
CA GLY A 820 14.73 14.71 23.10
C GLY A 820 13.59 13.75 23.47
N LEU A 821 13.90 12.51 23.87
CA LEU A 821 12.90 11.47 24.23
C LEU A 821 12.82 11.25 25.75
N SER A 822 12.94 12.30 26.55
CA SER A 822 12.88 12.23 28.03
C SER A 822 11.53 11.68 28.55
N TYR A 823 10.46 11.92 27.81
CA TYR A 823 9.09 11.68 28.23
C TYR A 823 8.54 10.28 27.93
N ILE A 824 9.14 9.54 27.00
CA ILE A 824 8.66 8.20 26.63
C ILE A 824 8.90 7.20 27.75
N THR A 825 7.99 6.23 27.94
CA THR A 825 8.20 5.15 28.91
C THR A 825 9.02 4.03 28.31
N LEU A 826 9.86 3.37 29.14
CA LEU A 826 10.76 2.31 28.70
C LEU A 826 10.02 1.10 28.10
N GLY A 827 8.85 0.77 28.65
CA GLY A 827 8.00 -0.34 28.23
C GLY A 827 6.92 0.02 27.23
N GLN A 828 6.86 1.27 26.73
CA GLN A 828 5.85 1.71 25.76
C GLN A 828 5.90 0.88 24.48
N ALA A 829 4.76 0.39 24.02
CA ALA A 829 4.67 -0.47 22.85
C ALA A 829 5.13 0.25 21.57
N ALA A 830 5.89 -0.45 20.73
CA ALA A 830 6.42 0.11 19.48
C ALA A 830 5.36 0.66 18.52
N THR A 831 4.17 0.11 18.58
CA THR A 831 3.03 0.49 17.73
C THR A 831 2.36 1.82 18.11
N THR A 832 2.72 2.40 19.27
CA THR A 832 2.15 3.67 19.76
C THR A 832 3.00 4.90 19.44
N PHE A 833 4.21 4.69 18.90
CA PHE A 833 5.11 5.80 18.55
C PHE A 833 4.74 6.44 17.22
N SER A 834 4.90 7.75 17.17
CA SER A 834 4.93 8.49 15.91
C SER A 834 6.19 8.12 15.09
N GLY A 835 6.16 8.36 13.76
CA GLY A 835 7.32 8.09 12.90
C GLY A 835 8.57 8.82 13.36
N GLY A 836 8.45 10.07 13.80
CA GLY A 836 9.56 10.87 14.32
C GLY A 836 10.14 10.33 15.65
N GLU A 837 9.29 9.84 16.56
CA GLU A 837 9.74 9.19 17.80
C GLU A 837 10.49 7.89 17.51
N ALA A 838 9.95 7.05 16.63
CA ALA A 838 10.58 5.80 16.20
C ALA A 838 11.96 6.07 15.59
N GLN A 839 12.07 7.08 14.74
CA GLN A 839 13.33 7.50 14.12
C GLN A 839 14.37 7.97 15.18
N ARG A 840 13.95 8.76 16.15
CA ARG A 840 14.83 9.22 17.23
C ARG A 840 15.27 8.07 18.16
N ILE A 841 14.43 7.07 18.40
CA ILE A 841 14.81 5.84 19.12
C ILE A 841 15.89 5.07 18.33
N LYS A 842 15.74 4.95 16.99
CA LYS A 842 16.76 4.34 16.13
C LYS A 842 18.09 5.10 16.21
N LEU A 843 18.02 6.43 16.14
CA LEU A 843 19.19 7.30 16.26
C LEU A 843 19.90 7.12 17.60
N SER A 844 19.18 7.07 18.74
CA SER A 844 19.75 6.88 20.06
C SER A 844 20.51 5.55 20.20
N LYS A 845 20.00 4.49 19.56
CA LYS A 845 20.70 3.19 19.52
C LYS A 845 22.06 3.29 18.83
N GLU A 846 22.14 4.03 17.73
CA GLU A 846 23.41 4.20 17.01
C GLU A 846 24.40 5.09 17.79
N LEU A 847 23.90 6.14 18.47
CA LEU A 847 24.69 6.96 19.37
C LEU A 847 25.28 6.17 20.54
N SER A 848 24.62 5.12 21.01
CA SER A 848 25.08 4.27 22.10
C SER A 848 26.22 3.32 21.71
N LYS A 849 26.49 3.15 20.42
CA LYS A 849 27.55 2.29 19.88
C LYS A 849 28.87 3.06 19.76
N ARG A 850 29.98 2.33 19.78
CA ARG A 850 31.30 2.92 19.51
C ARG A 850 31.38 3.35 18.05
N ALA A 851 31.67 4.62 17.80
CA ALA A 851 31.86 5.18 16.49
C ALA A 851 33.13 4.64 15.81
N THR A 852 33.03 4.27 14.52
CA THR A 852 34.18 3.86 13.71
C THR A 852 34.79 5.04 12.94
N GLY A 853 34.06 6.15 12.82
CA GLY A 853 34.46 7.32 12.02
C GLY A 853 34.31 7.12 10.52
N LYS A 854 33.78 5.95 10.06
CA LYS A 854 33.64 5.62 8.64
C LYS A 854 32.22 5.12 8.30
N THR A 855 31.22 5.57 9.03
CA THR A 855 29.83 5.14 8.83
C THR A 855 29.09 6.14 7.95
N LEU A 856 28.39 5.65 6.92
CA LEU A 856 27.44 6.43 6.15
C LEU A 856 26.09 6.40 6.86
N TYR A 857 25.65 7.53 7.40
CA TYR A 857 24.29 7.67 7.97
C TYR A 857 23.37 8.29 6.93
N VAL A 858 22.23 7.66 6.70
CA VAL A 858 21.16 8.18 5.85
C VAL A 858 19.91 8.36 6.70
N LEU A 859 19.41 9.60 6.75
CA LEU A 859 18.22 9.97 7.52
C LEU A 859 17.15 10.49 6.56
N ASP A 860 15.93 10.01 6.71
CA ASP A 860 14.79 10.43 5.90
C ASP A 860 13.91 11.39 6.72
N GLU A 861 13.83 12.67 6.30
CA GLU A 861 13.05 13.74 6.94
C GLU A 861 13.17 13.79 8.47
N PRO A 862 14.39 13.90 9.06
CA PRO A 862 14.59 13.71 10.51
C PRO A 862 13.98 14.80 11.38
N THR A 863 13.57 15.95 10.82
CA THR A 863 12.95 17.07 11.54
C THR A 863 11.44 17.05 11.53
N THR A 864 10.84 16.03 10.92
CA THR A 864 9.38 15.88 10.78
C THR A 864 8.70 15.79 12.15
N GLY A 865 7.64 16.58 12.37
CA GLY A 865 6.85 16.57 13.61
C GLY A 865 7.60 17.10 14.84
N LEU A 866 8.64 17.89 14.65
CA LEU A 866 9.44 18.47 15.73
C LEU A 866 9.17 19.94 15.92
N HIS A 867 9.00 20.34 17.18
CA HIS A 867 9.04 21.74 17.58
C HIS A 867 10.44 22.32 17.35
N PHE A 868 10.57 23.61 17.13
CA PHE A 868 11.85 24.31 16.86
C PHE A 868 12.96 23.97 17.87
N GLU A 869 12.65 23.90 19.16
CA GLU A 869 13.60 23.53 20.20
C GLU A 869 14.08 22.09 20.06
N ASP A 870 13.19 21.15 19.67
CA ASP A 870 13.55 19.75 19.46
C ASP A 870 14.37 19.59 18.16
N VAL A 871 14.13 20.41 17.13
CA VAL A 871 14.98 20.51 15.93
C VAL A 871 16.39 20.97 16.27
N LYS A 872 16.53 21.98 17.15
CA LYS A 872 17.82 22.45 17.62
C LYS A 872 18.64 21.33 18.29
N LEU A 873 18.00 20.60 19.22
CA LEU A 873 18.64 19.47 19.90
C LEU A 873 19.05 18.37 18.91
N LEU A 874 18.20 18.05 17.95
CA LEU A 874 18.53 17.07 16.92
C LEU A 874 19.72 17.50 16.06
N LEU A 875 19.79 18.75 15.65
CA LEU A 875 20.92 19.27 14.86
C LEU A 875 22.23 19.19 15.64
N GLU A 876 22.24 19.49 16.95
CA GLU A 876 23.40 19.30 17.82
C GLU A 876 23.89 17.83 17.84
N VAL A 877 22.95 16.89 17.86
CA VAL A 877 23.25 15.45 17.80
C VAL A 877 23.85 15.06 16.45
N LEU A 878 23.24 15.51 15.34
CA LEU A 878 23.73 15.20 13.99
C LEU A 878 25.14 15.78 13.74
N LEU A 879 25.42 16.98 14.25
CA LEU A 879 26.74 17.57 14.16
C LEU A 879 27.78 16.80 15.01
N LYS A 880 27.40 16.22 16.15
CA LYS A 880 28.26 15.33 16.93
C LYS A 880 28.54 14.00 16.23
N LEU A 881 27.60 13.47 15.49
CA LEU A 881 27.77 12.26 14.68
C LEU A 881 28.74 12.46 13.53
N ARG A 882 28.70 13.62 12.87
CA ARG A 882 29.65 14.02 11.82
C ARG A 882 31.05 14.11 12.33
#